data_6be00aad8260f4aff195a55cd9a44225
#
_entry.id   6be00aad8260f4aff195a55cd9a44225
#
_cell.length_a   1.000
_cell.length_b   1.000
_cell.length_c   1.000
_cell.angle_alpha   90.00
_cell.angle_beta   90.00
_cell.angle_gamma   90.00
#
_symmetry.space_group_name_H-M   'P 1'
#
loop_
_entity.id
_entity.type
_entity.pdbx_description
1 polymer ?
#
loop_
_entity_poly.entity_id
_entity_poly.type
_entity_poly.pdbx_seq_one_letter_code
_entity_poly.pdbx_strand_id
1 'polypeptide(L)'
;QDTQSRSVDLNHVIALLRDSGSKDMEKEQLKILKKVVKHFENGLPLKDVAQITEILSLCAEKMNEQEAFIEPLCELIKLFGLPFQKKKSSDEVNYSVEVSQSIAQLGYLMRVPSSQVKIQICKSIVSFYNMELPGKLLSGYQPTSPNYKIQRAEDGRLAEALVLSLALVENQLTEKLWVLKALQHLSTSGVSCGQMVKAQAASRLCLCLNGADPSGQLGFRSSDILWNLLEKASKEEVVNQLRSLECVHALKEVFVDLMCGFRHCDHQLRNDLLVIATLLAENPAVPMIESGFAKVLIVLATCTEVKLPNPLVKGFKLTYSYEDFEMKKLLFNVLGIFSKDPSAAQLLSENHVMPALLYYVKQNQKPGFPDWSAAQYEELQLHAIAVLASVAPVLVDKYLSCQANTLLLVFLEWCIGQDPFFARGNSFHGRGGRGNKLAQMRYSLRALRSVVALYDDAVSTNLCDQGAISQLLDILKYAVEKSKEKEGTILLEIQTDILFILSVLCENDDHRKELFSCEGIDILIPFFTMDPRKLYSGLGHNRLLLSALDCLWSCVIGCYIAEDSFIEKRGIFLLLDLLALKEKNLCNIILGILVEFSDNPKTTLHMSIWRGKRDQTAANLLIQLWRQEELDLGVKRDQYGMIVDTKRPIVTSFQKQQKVIPLPASCPSFAIMEISESIRAKIYSLFCKLGFENLPGLSTKDFVTLAIIRRYIDFKIGEVWNEISAEIKEEFRPVTSDERTLKLMSQLSDNTGKTVVALQTEVLERQHHQEIQEEKNIYKEIQATRTQREMINKSWGNFLTRTSNYEALKKAKMLQKALIKASRAEVKVHNEPDHSTDIPKLHTTV
;
A
#
# COMPACT_ATOMS: atom_id res chain seq x y z
N GLN A 1 38.78 -56.59 26.98
CA GLN A 1 40.02 -55.82 27.31
C GLN A 1 39.75 -54.35 26.99
N ASP A 2 39.44 -53.58 28.02
CA ASP A 2 39.29 -52.14 28.00
C ASP A 2 40.64 -51.50 27.77
N THR A 3 40.93 -51.04 26.57
CA THR A 3 41.94 -50.06 26.33
C THR A 3 41.44 -48.71 26.80
N GLN A 4 41.73 -48.30 28.05
CA GLN A 4 41.66 -46.94 28.53
C GLN A 4 42.40 -46.05 27.55
N SER A 5 41.64 -45.29 26.75
CA SER A 5 42.14 -44.19 25.94
C SER A 5 42.76 -43.18 26.90
N ARG A 6 44.09 -43.12 26.94
CA ARG A 6 44.82 -42.07 27.67
C ARG A 6 44.35 -40.74 27.13
N SER A 7 43.75 -39.93 27.98
CA SER A 7 43.38 -38.56 27.70
C SER A 7 44.60 -37.80 27.17
N VAL A 8 44.46 -37.16 25.99
CA VAL A 8 45.54 -36.32 25.43
C VAL A 8 45.49 -35.01 26.24
N ASP A 9 46.62 -34.67 26.89
CA ASP A 9 46.76 -33.40 27.59
C ASP A 9 47.03 -32.29 26.56
N LEU A 10 46.00 -31.49 26.24
CA LEU A 10 46.13 -30.41 25.27
C LEU A 10 47.05 -29.29 25.73
N ASN A 11 47.18 -29.03 27.06
CA ASN A 11 48.12 -28.04 27.58
C ASN A 11 49.56 -28.44 27.31
N HIS A 12 49.89 -29.75 27.43
CA HIS A 12 51.19 -30.28 27.08
C HIS A 12 51.47 -30.16 25.60
N VAL A 13 50.46 -30.36 24.73
CA VAL A 13 50.58 -30.16 23.28
C VAL A 13 50.87 -28.71 22.93
N ILE A 14 50.18 -27.76 23.54
CA ILE A 14 50.40 -26.32 23.35
C ILE A 14 51.81 -25.93 23.80
N ALA A 15 52.25 -26.39 24.96
CA ALA A 15 53.61 -26.13 25.46
C ALA A 15 54.69 -26.65 24.49
N LEU A 16 54.53 -27.89 23.99
CA LEU A 16 55.45 -28.49 23.01
C LEU A 16 55.48 -27.75 21.66
N LEU A 17 54.37 -27.22 21.21
CA LEU A 17 54.27 -26.42 19.99
C LEU A 17 54.90 -25.02 20.14
N ARG A 18 54.91 -24.45 21.32
CA ARG A 18 55.55 -23.16 21.62
C ARG A 18 57.06 -23.26 21.69
N ASP A 19 57.60 -24.48 21.89
CA ASP A 19 59.02 -24.68 21.95
C ASP A 19 59.68 -24.64 20.54
N SER A 20 60.63 -23.74 20.34
CA SER A 20 61.31 -23.48 19.06
C SER A 20 62.60 -24.29 18.92
N GLY A 21 62.49 -25.62 19.06
CA GLY A 21 63.68 -26.50 19.08
C GLY A 21 64.02 -27.12 17.74
N SER A 22 65.03 -27.97 17.78
CA SER A 22 65.73 -28.69 16.69
C SER A 22 64.78 -29.51 15.76
N LYS A 23 65.31 -29.99 14.60
CA LYS A 23 64.55 -30.84 13.65
C LYS A 23 63.94 -32.10 14.28
N ASP A 24 64.51 -32.62 15.40
CA ASP A 24 63.94 -33.77 16.12
C ASP A 24 62.68 -33.43 16.90
N MET A 25 62.50 -32.19 17.34
CA MET A 25 61.29 -31.70 17.96
C MET A 25 60.17 -31.61 16.94
N GLU A 26 60.48 -31.27 15.68
CA GLU A 26 59.46 -31.22 14.61
C GLU A 26 58.73 -32.56 14.43
N LYS A 27 59.51 -33.68 14.42
CA LYS A 27 58.92 -35.01 14.32
C LYS A 27 58.06 -35.39 15.49
N GLU A 28 58.39 -34.95 16.70
CA GLU A 28 57.58 -35.18 17.90
C GLU A 28 56.31 -34.32 17.87
N GLN A 29 56.40 -33.05 17.46
CA GLN A 29 55.27 -32.17 17.28
C GLN A 29 54.28 -32.75 16.25
N LEU A 30 54.74 -33.20 15.09
CA LEU A 30 53.90 -33.84 14.08
C LEU A 30 53.27 -35.14 14.56
N LYS A 31 54.00 -35.96 15.33
CA LYS A 31 53.47 -37.20 15.90
C LYS A 31 52.39 -36.95 16.94
N ILE A 32 52.53 -35.93 17.79
CA ILE A 32 51.51 -35.59 18.81
C ILE A 32 50.29 -34.99 18.17
N LEU A 33 50.42 -34.15 17.12
CA LEU A 33 49.30 -33.64 16.36
C LEU A 33 48.45 -34.74 15.72
N LYS A 34 49.08 -35.77 15.16
CA LYS A 34 48.40 -36.96 14.65
C LYS A 34 47.62 -37.71 15.74
N LYS A 35 48.17 -37.76 16.97
CA LYS A 35 47.44 -38.34 18.14
C LYS A 35 46.21 -37.46 18.53
N VAL A 36 46.36 -36.14 18.50
CA VAL A 36 45.25 -35.21 18.78
C VAL A 36 44.11 -35.41 17.77
N VAL A 37 44.41 -35.42 16.47
CA VAL A 37 43.43 -35.64 15.41
C VAL A 37 42.71 -36.97 15.59
N LYS A 38 43.47 -38.06 15.86
CA LYS A 38 42.89 -39.39 16.10
C LYS A 38 42.00 -39.44 17.35
N HIS A 39 42.35 -38.68 18.39
CA HIS A 39 41.56 -38.63 19.62
C HIS A 39 40.16 -38.00 19.39
N PHE A 40 40.07 -36.97 18.54
CA PHE A 40 38.83 -36.23 18.27
C PHE A 40 38.14 -36.64 16.96
N GLU A 41 38.54 -37.74 16.33
CA GLU A 41 37.96 -38.19 15.03
C GLU A 41 36.40 -38.40 15.07
N ASN A 42 35.84 -38.65 16.26
CA ASN A 42 34.41 -38.89 16.47
C ASN A 42 33.63 -37.63 16.92
N GLY A 43 34.28 -36.49 16.98
CA GLY A 43 33.68 -35.22 17.35
C GLY A 43 34.48 -34.41 18.36
N LEU A 44 34.18 -33.13 18.47
CA LEU A 44 34.91 -32.17 19.28
C LEU A 44 34.08 -31.70 20.49
N PRO A 45 34.52 -32.02 21.75
CA PRO A 45 33.83 -31.52 22.95
C PRO A 45 33.93 -29.99 23.07
N LEU A 46 32.86 -29.32 23.48
CA LEU A 46 32.83 -27.86 23.61
C LEU A 46 33.93 -27.31 24.53
N LYS A 47 34.25 -28.03 25.59
CA LYS A 47 35.31 -27.62 26.56
C LYS A 47 36.72 -27.57 25.93
N ASP A 48 36.96 -28.34 24.86
CA ASP A 48 38.29 -28.52 24.27
C ASP A 48 38.48 -27.62 23.02
N VAL A 49 37.38 -26.97 22.55
CA VAL A 49 37.38 -26.14 21.30
C VAL A 49 38.42 -25.02 21.38
N ALA A 50 38.49 -24.30 22.47
CA ALA A 50 39.41 -23.16 22.65
C ALA A 50 40.87 -23.61 22.58
N GLN A 51 41.22 -24.73 23.23
CA GLN A 51 42.59 -25.27 23.20
C GLN A 51 42.98 -25.81 21.83
N ILE A 52 42.05 -26.45 21.10
CA ILE A 52 42.28 -26.87 19.70
C ILE A 52 42.47 -25.64 18.80
N THR A 53 41.76 -24.55 19.03
CA THR A 53 41.94 -23.30 18.30
C THR A 53 43.32 -22.68 18.54
N GLU A 54 43.83 -22.75 19.76
CA GLU A 54 45.18 -22.29 20.07
C GLU A 54 46.21 -23.14 19.37
N ILE A 55 46.06 -24.48 19.34
CA ILE A 55 46.88 -25.41 18.59
C ILE A 55 46.88 -25.09 17.09
N LEU A 56 45.68 -24.78 16.51
CA LEU A 56 45.55 -24.35 15.12
C LEU A 56 46.40 -23.11 14.83
N SER A 57 46.31 -22.09 15.69
CA SER A 57 47.03 -20.82 15.53
C SER A 57 48.55 -21.06 15.54
N LEU A 58 49.02 -21.87 16.49
CA LEU A 58 50.46 -22.24 16.59
C LEU A 58 50.93 -23.03 15.36
N CYS A 59 50.13 -23.96 14.86
CA CYS A 59 50.44 -24.70 13.63
C CYS A 59 50.47 -23.78 12.41
N ALA A 60 49.58 -22.78 12.34
CA ALA A 60 49.57 -21.82 11.24
C ALA A 60 50.77 -20.90 11.25
N GLU A 61 51.28 -20.50 12.42
CA GLU A 61 52.52 -19.74 12.56
C GLU A 61 53.73 -20.57 12.08
N LYS A 62 53.82 -21.83 12.51
CA LYS A 62 54.93 -22.74 12.11
C LYS A 62 54.89 -23.11 10.63
N MET A 63 53.72 -23.21 10.04
CA MET A 63 53.57 -23.51 8.61
C MET A 63 54.26 -22.47 7.72
N ASN A 64 54.37 -21.19 8.14
CA ASN A 64 55.11 -20.19 7.39
C ASN A 64 56.60 -20.49 7.23
N GLU A 65 57.16 -21.28 8.16
CA GLU A 65 58.57 -21.69 8.15
C GLU A 65 58.76 -23.14 7.66
N GLN A 66 57.76 -24.00 7.85
CA GLN A 66 57.86 -25.45 7.63
C GLN A 66 56.56 -26.00 6.97
N GLU A 67 56.64 -26.39 5.71
CA GLU A 67 55.53 -26.96 4.94
C GLU A 67 54.97 -28.27 5.53
N ALA A 68 55.75 -29.00 6.35
CA ALA A 68 55.31 -30.24 6.99
C ALA A 68 54.09 -30.08 7.92
N PHE A 69 53.77 -28.84 8.36
CA PHE A 69 52.60 -28.54 9.20
C PHE A 69 51.32 -28.34 8.40
N ILE A 70 51.35 -28.27 7.06
CA ILE A 70 50.13 -28.06 6.21
C ILE A 70 49.15 -29.21 6.39
N GLU A 71 49.57 -30.46 6.29
CA GLU A 71 48.71 -31.64 6.41
C GLU A 71 48.07 -31.74 7.82
N PRO A 72 48.84 -31.64 8.92
CA PRO A 72 48.27 -31.61 10.27
C PRO A 72 47.32 -30.46 10.54
N LEU A 73 47.64 -29.28 10.01
CA LEU A 73 46.74 -28.12 10.10
C LEU A 73 45.40 -28.36 9.40
N CYS A 74 45.41 -28.93 8.20
CA CYS A 74 44.21 -29.30 7.49
C CYS A 74 43.38 -30.35 8.26
N GLU A 75 44.01 -31.36 8.83
CA GLU A 75 43.30 -32.37 9.62
C GLU A 75 42.75 -31.80 10.92
N LEU A 76 43.40 -30.86 11.58
CA LEU A 76 42.87 -30.14 12.72
C LEU A 76 41.65 -29.27 12.34
N ILE A 77 41.71 -28.53 11.23
CA ILE A 77 40.61 -27.72 10.70
C ILE A 77 39.41 -28.61 10.39
N LYS A 78 39.63 -29.81 9.89
CA LYS A 78 38.61 -30.80 9.61
C LYS A 78 37.81 -31.21 10.87
N LEU A 79 38.44 -31.20 12.06
CA LEU A 79 37.74 -31.45 13.32
C LEU A 79 36.62 -30.47 13.59
N PHE A 80 36.73 -29.20 13.15
CA PHE A 80 35.65 -28.20 13.28
C PHE A 80 34.45 -28.54 12.39
N GLY A 81 34.64 -29.29 11.33
CA GLY A 81 33.57 -29.84 10.50
C GLY A 81 32.78 -30.94 11.21
N LEU A 82 33.40 -31.66 12.14
CA LEU A 82 32.73 -32.74 12.88
C LEU A 82 31.68 -32.20 13.86
N PRO A 83 30.76 -33.05 14.34
CA PRO A 83 29.74 -32.62 15.33
C PRO A 83 30.39 -32.16 16.63
N PHE A 84 29.95 -31.01 17.13
CA PHE A 84 30.31 -30.58 18.48
C PHE A 84 29.52 -31.37 19.53
N GLN A 85 30.18 -31.65 20.67
CA GLN A 85 29.63 -32.49 21.71
C GLN A 85 29.61 -31.77 23.06
N LYS A 86 28.51 -31.97 23.83
CA LYS A 86 28.29 -31.41 25.17
C LYS A 86 28.05 -32.53 26.19
N LYS A 87 28.46 -32.31 27.44
CA LYS A 87 28.08 -33.19 28.56
C LYS A 87 26.77 -32.79 29.20
N LYS A 88 26.54 -31.50 29.35
CA LYS A 88 25.35 -30.88 29.94
C LYS A 88 24.71 -29.88 28.98
N SER A 89 23.41 -29.69 29.09
CA SER A 89 22.71 -28.69 28.27
C SER A 89 23.24 -27.26 28.51
N SER A 90 23.72 -26.95 29.72
CA SER A 90 24.34 -25.67 30.08
C SER A 90 25.66 -25.40 29.35
N ASP A 91 26.33 -26.42 28.84
CA ASP A 91 27.62 -26.26 28.17
C ASP A 91 27.53 -25.40 26.89
N GLU A 92 26.41 -25.48 26.18
CA GLU A 92 26.17 -24.63 25.00
C GLU A 92 26.16 -23.12 25.33
N VAL A 93 25.72 -22.76 26.52
CA VAL A 93 25.72 -21.35 26.99
C VAL A 93 27.07 -21.00 27.57
N ASN A 94 27.62 -21.89 28.40
CA ASN A 94 28.87 -21.64 29.12
C ASN A 94 30.07 -21.43 28.19
N TYR A 95 30.15 -22.20 27.10
CA TYR A 95 31.27 -22.13 26.13
C TYR A 95 30.91 -21.32 24.87
N SER A 96 29.78 -20.60 24.88
CA SER A 96 29.29 -19.89 23.71
C SER A 96 30.26 -18.85 23.15
N VAL A 97 30.92 -18.08 24.02
CA VAL A 97 31.86 -17.03 23.65
C VAL A 97 33.13 -17.60 23.08
N GLU A 98 33.69 -18.61 23.77
CA GLU A 98 34.97 -19.28 23.34
C GLU A 98 34.76 -19.97 21.99
N VAL A 99 33.62 -20.66 21.81
CA VAL A 99 33.30 -21.32 20.54
C VAL A 99 33.09 -20.33 19.41
N SER A 100 32.39 -19.19 19.67
CA SER A 100 32.24 -18.14 18.66
C SER A 100 33.58 -17.54 18.24
N GLN A 101 34.47 -17.27 19.20
CA GLN A 101 35.83 -16.80 18.91
C GLN A 101 36.65 -17.83 18.14
N SER A 102 36.53 -19.11 18.48
CA SER A 102 37.19 -20.21 17.81
C SER A 102 36.72 -20.37 16.36
N ILE A 103 35.42 -20.24 16.10
CA ILE A 103 34.88 -20.26 14.72
C ILE A 103 35.33 -18.99 13.96
N ALA A 104 35.37 -17.82 14.59
CA ALA A 104 35.89 -16.61 13.97
C ALA A 104 37.36 -16.77 13.55
N GLN A 105 38.18 -17.49 14.33
CA GLN A 105 39.54 -17.75 14.01
C GLN A 105 39.72 -18.50 12.69
N LEU A 106 38.77 -19.37 12.30
CA LEU A 106 38.79 -20.01 10.97
C LEU A 106 38.77 -18.98 9.85
N GLY A 107 38.01 -17.90 10.00
CA GLY A 107 38.00 -16.78 9.05
C GLY A 107 39.32 -16.04 8.97
N TYR A 108 40.00 -15.84 10.08
CA TYR A 108 41.32 -15.21 10.13
C TYR A 108 42.40 -16.10 9.51
N LEU A 109 42.31 -17.43 9.63
CA LEU A 109 43.20 -18.39 9.01
C LEU A 109 43.16 -18.41 7.48
N MET A 110 42.18 -17.80 6.87
CA MET A 110 42.13 -17.56 5.40
C MET A 110 43.32 -16.74 4.89
N ARG A 111 44.05 -16.03 5.75
CA ARG A 111 45.27 -15.29 5.40
C ARG A 111 46.49 -16.19 5.14
N VAL A 112 46.44 -17.44 5.56
CA VAL A 112 47.48 -18.42 5.36
C VAL A 112 47.72 -18.63 3.86
N PRO A 113 48.97 -18.68 3.37
CA PRO A 113 49.25 -18.74 1.94
C PRO A 113 48.85 -20.05 1.27
N SER A 114 48.71 -21.15 2.02
CA SER A 114 48.38 -22.48 1.50
C SER A 114 46.98 -22.60 0.94
N SER A 115 46.86 -22.99 -0.32
CA SER A 115 45.59 -23.30 -0.99
C SER A 115 44.83 -24.43 -0.30
N GLN A 116 45.53 -25.49 0.11
CA GLN A 116 44.90 -26.63 0.77
C GLN A 116 44.21 -26.24 2.08
N VAL A 117 44.84 -25.36 2.86
CA VAL A 117 44.29 -24.85 4.12
C VAL A 117 43.03 -24.03 3.87
N LYS A 118 43.07 -23.11 2.93
CA LYS A 118 41.91 -22.27 2.57
C LYS A 118 40.70 -23.11 2.13
N ILE A 119 40.94 -24.09 1.27
CA ILE A 119 39.89 -25.00 0.80
C ILE A 119 39.33 -25.82 1.98
N GLN A 120 40.20 -26.32 2.87
CA GLN A 120 39.75 -27.12 4.03
C GLN A 120 38.92 -26.30 5.02
N ILE A 121 39.29 -25.04 5.25
CA ILE A 121 38.45 -24.11 6.05
C ILE A 121 37.05 -23.99 5.45
N CYS A 122 36.95 -23.72 4.16
CA CYS A 122 35.64 -23.59 3.48
C CYS A 122 34.86 -24.91 3.54
N LYS A 123 35.51 -26.08 3.36
CA LYS A 123 34.87 -27.39 3.50
C LYS A 123 34.29 -27.59 4.90
N SER A 124 35.05 -27.23 5.92
CA SER A 124 34.60 -27.35 7.32
C SER A 124 33.43 -26.43 7.62
N ILE A 125 33.39 -25.20 7.08
CA ILE A 125 32.27 -24.28 7.21
C ILE A 125 31.01 -24.81 6.50
N VAL A 126 31.15 -25.33 5.28
CA VAL A 126 30.06 -25.94 4.53
C VAL A 126 29.45 -27.12 5.31
N SER A 127 30.27 -27.88 6.01
CA SER A 127 29.78 -29.02 6.82
C SER A 127 28.93 -28.61 8.02
N PHE A 128 28.93 -27.33 8.47
CA PHE A 128 28.01 -26.84 9.51
C PHE A 128 26.55 -26.95 9.11
N TYR A 129 26.28 -26.97 7.82
CA TYR A 129 24.92 -27.04 7.23
C TYR A 129 24.52 -28.47 6.84
N ASN A 130 25.43 -29.41 6.90
CA ASN A 130 25.17 -30.82 6.64
C ASN A 130 24.74 -31.52 7.94
N MET A 131 23.49 -31.96 8.00
CA MET A 131 22.99 -32.73 9.15
C MET A 131 23.37 -34.21 9.08
N GLU A 132 24.66 -34.53 8.97
CA GLU A 132 25.08 -35.94 9.15
C GLU A 132 25.09 -36.27 10.65
N LEU A 133 24.26 -37.23 11.06
CA LEU A 133 24.29 -37.76 12.42
C LEU A 133 25.64 -38.44 12.69
N PRO A 134 26.29 -38.11 13.80
CA PRO A 134 27.60 -38.72 14.12
C PRO A 134 27.42 -40.24 14.32
N GLY A 135 28.21 -41.01 13.57
CA GLY A 135 28.14 -42.48 13.66
C GLY A 135 28.53 -43.03 15.04
N LYS A 136 29.41 -42.36 15.77
CA LYS A 136 29.81 -42.69 17.15
C LYS A 136 30.04 -41.40 17.94
N LEU A 137 29.45 -41.31 19.12
CA LEU A 137 29.70 -40.24 20.08
C LEU A 137 30.72 -40.68 21.13
N LEU A 138 31.44 -39.74 21.72
CA LEU A 138 32.27 -40.01 22.88
C LEU A 138 31.35 -40.44 24.05
N SER A 139 31.86 -41.42 24.84
CA SER A 139 31.07 -41.97 25.97
C SER A 139 30.69 -40.86 26.96
N GLY A 140 29.38 -40.71 27.23
CA GLY A 140 28.85 -39.70 28.12
C GLY A 140 28.64 -38.29 27.51
N TYR A 141 28.81 -38.14 26.20
CA TYR A 141 28.57 -36.89 25.47
C TYR A 141 27.31 -37.01 24.58
N GLN A 142 26.70 -35.86 24.33
CA GLN A 142 25.54 -35.68 23.45
C GLN A 142 25.89 -34.64 22.36
N PRO A 143 25.33 -34.71 21.15
CA PRO A 143 25.55 -33.68 20.16
C PRO A 143 24.97 -32.35 20.63
N THR A 144 25.49 -31.24 20.15
CA THR A 144 24.94 -29.92 20.32
C THR A 144 23.64 -29.75 19.52
N SER A 145 22.85 -28.71 19.83
CA SER A 145 21.65 -28.38 19.07
C SER A 145 21.97 -28.17 17.57
N PRO A 146 21.06 -28.51 16.65
CA PRO A 146 21.32 -28.52 15.21
C PRO A 146 21.89 -27.23 14.66
N ASN A 147 21.44 -26.07 15.17
CA ASN A 147 21.86 -24.74 14.68
C ASN A 147 22.98 -24.12 15.53
N TYR A 148 23.53 -24.82 16.49
CA TYR A 148 24.50 -24.25 17.44
C TYR A 148 25.71 -23.68 16.74
N LYS A 149 26.35 -24.42 15.83
CA LYS A 149 27.52 -23.94 15.05
C LYS A 149 27.21 -22.73 14.19
N ILE A 150 26.02 -22.71 13.57
CA ILE A 150 25.56 -21.60 12.72
C ILE A 150 25.39 -20.34 13.56
N GLN A 151 24.73 -20.44 14.72
CA GLN A 151 24.61 -19.31 15.66
C GLN A 151 25.98 -18.81 16.15
N ARG A 152 26.92 -19.73 16.47
CA ARG A 152 28.28 -19.33 16.87
C ARG A 152 29.04 -18.68 15.72
N ALA A 153 28.85 -19.11 14.48
CA ALA A 153 29.42 -18.46 13.30
C ALA A 153 28.90 -17.04 13.08
N GLU A 154 27.61 -16.81 13.36
CA GLU A 154 26.98 -15.49 13.33
C GLU A 154 27.59 -14.58 14.41
N ASP A 155 27.65 -15.05 15.64
CA ASP A 155 28.21 -14.27 16.76
C ASP A 155 29.71 -13.95 16.54
N GLY A 156 30.44 -14.87 15.92
CA GLY A 156 31.87 -14.71 15.57
C GLY A 156 32.10 -13.87 14.31
N ARG A 157 31.04 -13.37 13.63
CA ARG A 157 31.16 -12.58 12.39
C ARG A 157 31.97 -13.28 11.27
N LEU A 158 31.81 -14.59 11.17
CA LEU A 158 32.55 -15.40 10.19
C LEU A 158 32.25 -14.98 8.74
N ALA A 159 30.98 -14.60 8.44
CA ALA A 159 30.58 -14.17 7.12
C ALA A 159 31.35 -12.93 6.65
N GLU A 160 31.56 -11.95 7.53
CA GLU A 160 32.35 -10.76 7.24
C GLU A 160 33.82 -11.11 6.94
N ALA A 161 34.41 -11.96 7.74
CA ALA A 161 35.81 -12.39 7.53
C ALA A 161 36.01 -13.10 6.19
N LEU A 162 35.04 -13.94 5.79
CA LEU A 162 35.10 -14.63 4.48
C LEU A 162 34.88 -13.67 3.31
N VAL A 163 34.00 -12.67 3.41
CA VAL A 163 33.87 -11.65 2.36
C VAL A 163 35.17 -10.89 2.16
N LEU A 164 35.84 -10.52 3.25
CA LEU A 164 37.17 -9.86 3.17
C LEU A 164 38.24 -10.77 2.56
N SER A 165 38.17 -12.09 2.77
CA SER A 165 39.09 -13.05 2.23
C SER A 165 38.99 -13.22 0.70
N LEU A 166 37.90 -12.79 0.05
CA LEU A 166 37.75 -12.83 -1.40
C LEU A 166 38.89 -12.10 -2.12
N ALA A 167 39.39 -11.01 -1.54
CA ALA A 167 40.54 -10.29 -2.09
C ALA A 167 41.82 -11.12 -2.06
N LEU A 168 41.98 -12.05 -1.12
CA LEU A 168 43.17 -12.91 -1.00
C LEU A 168 43.17 -14.05 -2.03
N VAL A 169 42.03 -14.35 -2.64
CA VAL A 169 41.88 -15.45 -3.60
C VAL A 169 41.44 -14.96 -4.99
N GLU A 170 41.66 -13.68 -5.28
CA GLU A 170 41.17 -13.05 -6.50
C GLU A 170 41.57 -13.78 -7.78
N ASN A 171 42.80 -14.20 -7.86
CA ASN A 171 43.37 -14.91 -9.03
C ASN A 171 43.39 -16.44 -8.88
N GLN A 172 42.76 -16.99 -7.84
CA GLN A 172 42.75 -18.40 -7.53
C GLN A 172 41.36 -18.98 -7.65
N LEU A 173 40.97 -19.45 -8.84
CA LEU A 173 39.60 -19.87 -9.15
C LEU A 173 39.09 -20.96 -8.21
N THR A 174 39.88 -21.97 -7.91
CA THR A 174 39.46 -23.10 -7.06
C THR A 174 39.10 -22.63 -5.65
N GLU A 175 39.96 -21.83 -5.05
CA GLU A 175 39.81 -21.28 -3.71
C GLU A 175 38.60 -20.32 -3.69
N LYS A 176 38.52 -19.44 -4.69
CA LYS A 176 37.40 -18.51 -4.85
C LYS A 176 36.07 -19.26 -4.88
N LEU A 177 35.93 -20.33 -5.63
CA LEU A 177 34.74 -21.15 -5.70
C LEU A 177 34.35 -21.79 -4.36
N TRP A 178 35.36 -22.21 -3.56
CA TRP A 178 35.11 -22.74 -2.23
C TRP A 178 34.68 -21.66 -1.24
N VAL A 179 35.28 -20.47 -1.29
CA VAL A 179 34.87 -19.32 -0.48
C VAL A 179 33.44 -18.92 -0.83
N LEU A 180 33.11 -18.83 -2.12
CA LEU A 180 31.75 -18.53 -2.54
C LEU A 180 30.74 -19.60 -2.11
N LYS A 181 31.14 -20.89 -2.13
CA LYS A 181 30.29 -21.97 -1.62
C LYS A 181 30.01 -21.82 -0.12
N ALA A 182 31.04 -21.48 0.67
CA ALA A 182 30.84 -21.21 2.09
C ALA A 182 29.95 -19.98 2.34
N LEU A 183 30.16 -18.88 1.60
CA LEU A 183 29.32 -17.67 1.66
C LEU A 183 27.87 -17.93 1.23
N GLN A 184 27.65 -18.78 0.24
CA GLN A 184 26.33 -19.20 -0.22
C GLN A 184 25.54 -19.84 0.93
N HIS A 185 26.17 -20.77 1.66
CA HIS A 185 25.53 -21.36 2.84
C HIS A 185 25.30 -20.34 3.97
N LEU A 186 26.29 -19.49 4.27
CA LEU A 186 26.12 -18.43 5.28
C LEU A 186 25.03 -17.42 4.92
N SER A 187 24.84 -17.12 3.65
CA SER A 187 23.80 -16.18 3.17
C SER A 187 22.35 -16.67 3.36
N THR A 188 22.17 -17.91 3.80
CA THR A 188 20.84 -18.40 4.20
C THR A 188 20.30 -17.71 5.47
N SER A 189 21.17 -17.09 6.26
CA SER A 189 20.82 -16.34 7.48
C SER A 189 20.80 -14.83 7.23
N GLY A 190 19.74 -14.15 7.72
CA GLY A 190 19.64 -12.69 7.64
C GLY A 190 20.72 -11.96 8.46
N VAL A 191 21.15 -12.51 9.60
CA VAL A 191 22.24 -11.94 10.41
C VAL A 191 23.55 -11.96 9.63
N SER A 192 23.88 -13.10 9.03
CA SER A 192 25.08 -13.24 8.18
C SER A 192 25.00 -12.34 6.95
N CYS A 193 23.84 -12.18 6.31
CA CYS A 193 23.64 -11.24 5.21
C CYS A 193 23.93 -9.79 5.63
N GLY A 194 23.46 -9.36 6.80
CA GLY A 194 23.77 -8.03 7.35
C GLY A 194 25.27 -7.83 7.60
N GLN A 195 25.98 -8.85 8.06
CA GLN A 195 27.44 -8.81 8.24
C GLN A 195 28.18 -8.74 6.88
N MET A 196 27.71 -9.49 5.89
CA MET A 196 28.26 -9.46 4.53
C MET A 196 28.13 -8.08 3.90
N VAL A 197 26.96 -7.44 4.04
CA VAL A 197 26.72 -6.08 3.51
C VAL A 197 27.65 -5.07 4.15
N LYS A 198 27.90 -5.16 5.47
CA LYS A 198 28.88 -4.30 6.16
C LYS A 198 30.30 -4.44 5.59
N ALA A 199 30.66 -5.64 5.13
CA ALA A 199 31.96 -5.93 4.48
C ALA A 199 31.98 -5.59 2.98
N GLN A 200 30.99 -4.86 2.46
CA GLN A 200 30.87 -4.51 1.03
C GLN A 200 30.77 -5.76 0.12
N ALA A 201 30.01 -6.76 0.56
CA ALA A 201 29.89 -8.02 -0.16
C ALA A 201 29.26 -7.85 -1.55
N ALA A 202 28.24 -7.01 -1.67
CA ALA A 202 27.50 -6.86 -2.92
C ALA A 202 28.38 -6.39 -4.08
N SER A 203 29.19 -5.35 -3.88
CA SER A 203 30.09 -4.85 -4.91
C SER A 203 31.19 -5.89 -5.26
N ARG A 204 31.79 -6.55 -4.26
CA ARG A 204 32.82 -7.58 -4.47
C ARG A 204 32.30 -8.79 -5.25
N LEU A 205 31.08 -9.25 -4.90
CA LEU A 205 30.43 -10.37 -5.58
C LEU A 205 30.03 -10.02 -7.01
N CYS A 206 29.55 -8.78 -7.23
CA CYS A 206 29.23 -8.29 -8.56
C CYS A 206 30.45 -8.30 -9.49
N LEU A 207 31.60 -7.84 -9.01
CA LEU A 207 32.87 -7.91 -9.77
C LEU A 207 33.35 -9.34 -9.99
N CYS A 208 33.03 -10.29 -9.10
CA CYS A 208 33.32 -11.69 -9.30
C CYS A 208 32.51 -12.33 -10.44
N LEU A 209 31.33 -11.80 -10.78
CA LEU A 209 30.52 -12.36 -11.87
C LEU A 209 31.26 -12.45 -13.20
N ASN A 210 32.10 -11.47 -13.50
CA ASN A 210 32.82 -11.35 -14.78
C ASN A 210 34.11 -12.17 -14.82
N GLY A 211 34.37 -13.01 -13.82
CA GLY A 211 35.56 -13.85 -13.76
C GLY A 211 35.49 -15.02 -14.75
N ALA A 212 36.64 -15.36 -15.37
CA ALA A 212 36.72 -16.49 -16.26
C ALA A 212 36.56 -17.83 -15.51
N ASP A 213 35.42 -18.48 -15.72
CA ASP A 213 35.09 -19.79 -15.16
C ASP A 213 34.36 -20.67 -16.16
N PRO A 214 35.04 -21.66 -16.75
CA PRO A 214 34.44 -22.61 -17.69
C PRO A 214 33.32 -23.45 -17.08
N SER A 215 33.26 -23.59 -15.76
CA SER A 215 32.24 -24.36 -15.06
C SER A 215 30.93 -23.59 -14.88
N GLY A 216 30.92 -22.24 -14.95
CA GLY A 216 29.80 -21.35 -14.68
C GLY A 216 29.40 -21.25 -13.21
N GLN A 217 30.14 -21.91 -12.31
CA GLN A 217 29.80 -21.91 -10.88
C GLN A 217 30.10 -20.57 -10.21
N LEU A 218 31.06 -19.82 -10.73
CA LEU A 218 31.39 -18.49 -10.23
C LEU A 218 30.21 -17.54 -10.35
N GLY A 219 29.65 -17.44 -11.55
CA GLY A 219 28.46 -16.62 -11.81
C GLY A 219 27.23 -17.07 -11.01
N PHE A 220 26.97 -18.38 -11.01
CA PHE A 220 25.83 -18.95 -10.29
C PHE A 220 25.89 -18.65 -8.79
N ARG A 221 27.03 -18.94 -8.13
CA ARG A 221 27.14 -18.73 -6.68
C ARG A 221 27.12 -17.26 -6.29
N SER A 222 27.77 -16.40 -7.07
CA SER A 222 27.77 -14.96 -6.84
C SER A 222 26.38 -14.38 -6.99
N SER A 223 25.63 -14.79 -8.01
CA SER A 223 24.24 -14.36 -8.22
C SER A 223 23.32 -14.82 -7.09
N ASP A 224 23.45 -16.08 -6.65
CA ASP A 224 22.64 -16.64 -5.56
C ASP A 224 22.88 -15.91 -4.23
N ILE A 225 24.14 -15.58 -3.92
CA ILE A 225 24.47 -14.78 -2.73
C ILE A 225 23.91 -13.37 -2.86
N LEU A 226 24.06 -12.70 -4.02
CA LEU A 226 23.49 -11.38 -4.26
C LEU A 226 21.98 -11.37 -4.09
N TRP A 227 21.30 -12.41 -4.57
CA TRP A 227 19.86 -12.59 -4.37
C TRP A 227 19.51 -12.68 -2.89
N ASN A 228 20.22 -13.54 -2.14
CA ASN A 228 20.01 -13.66 -0.70
C ASN A 228 20.26 -12.34 0.06
N LEU A 229 21.25 -11.55 -0.36
CA LEU A 229 21.49 -10.22 0.21
C LEU A 229 20.34 -9.25 -0.05
N LEU A 230 19.80 -9.24 -1.26
CA LEU A 230 18.64 -8.40 -1.62
C LEU A 230 17.36 -8.80 -0.90
N GLU A 231 17.20 -10.09 -0.62
CA GLU A 231 16.00 -10.61 0.07
C GLU A 231 16.07 -10.44 1.59
N LYS A 232 17.25 -10.65 2.21
CA LYS A 232 17.38 -10.82 3.67
C LYS A 232 18.12 -9.69 4.38
N ALA A 233 18.81 -8.82 3.64
CA ALA A 233 19.48 -7.65 4.20
C ALA A 233 18.74 -6.36 3.81
N SER A 234 19.33 -5.19 4.09
CA SER A 234 18.80 -3.91 3.65
C SER A 234 18.95 -3.76 2.13
N LYS A 235 17.82 -3.79 1.40
CA LYS A 235 17.78 -3.59 -0.06
C LYS A 235 18.48 -2.29 -0.47
N GLU A 236 18.28 -1.22 0.26
CA GLU A 236 18.89 0.09 -0.03
C GLU A 236 20.40 0.06 0.07
N GLU A 237 20.97 -0.58 1.12
CA GLU A 237 22.42 -0.70 1.28
C GLU A 237 23.03 -1.55 0.19
N VAL A 238 22.39 -2.67 -0.19
CA VAL A 238 22.84 -3.54 -1.28
C VAL A 238 22.84 -2.79 -2.61
N VAL A 239 21.75 -2.08 -2.94
CA VAL A 239 21.65 -1.27 -4.16
C VAL A 239 22.69 -0.15 -4.18
N ASN A 240 22.94 0.50 -3.04
CA ASN A 240 23.99 1.51 -2.92
C ASN A 240 25.39 0.96 -3.20
N GLN A 241 25.69 -0.28 -2.82
CA GLN A 241 26.97 -0.93 -3.14
C GLN A 241 27.08 -1.31 -4.62
N LEU A 242 25.97 -1.65 -5.26
CA LEU A 242 25.92 -2.05 -6.68
C LEU A 242 25.82 -0.88 -7.67
N ARG A 243 25.56 0.34 -7.19
CA ARG A 243 25.35 1.52 -8.05
C ARG A 243 26.60 2.04 -8.78
N SER A 244 27.77 1.49 -8.51
CA SER A 244 28.99 1.90 -9.22
C SER A 244 28.90 1.54 -10.70
N LEU A 245 29.47 2.39 -11.57
CA LEU A 245 29.47 2.14 -13.01
C LEU A 245 30.17 0.82 -13.35
N GLU A 246 31.21 0.47 -12.61
CA GLU A 246 31.96 -0.80 -12.76
C GLU A 246 31.05 -2.02 -12.50
N CYS A 247 30.25 -1.99 -11.43
CA CYS A 247 29.30 -3.07 -11.13
C CYS A 247 28.23 -3.21 -12.20
N VAL A 248 27.67 -2.10 -12.67
CA VAL A 248 26.66 -2.11 -13.73
C VAL A 248 27.24 -2.60 -15.06
N HIS A 249 28.47 -2.25 -15.37
CA HIS A 249 29.17 -2.79 -16.54
C HIS A 249 29.44 -4.30 -16.41
N ALA A 250 29.89 -4.77 -15.26
CA ALA A 250 30.10 -6.19 -15.02
C ALA A 250 28.80 -6.99 -15.18
N LEU A 251 27.69 -6.50 -14.61
CA LEU A 251 26.38 -7.11 -14.80
C LEU A 251 25.94 -7.15 -16.26
N LYS A 252 26.13 -6.04 -16.99
CA LYS A 252 25.80 -5.95 -18.42
C LYS A 252 26.61 -6.98 -19.26
N GLU A 253 27.92 -7.05 -19.06
CA GLU A 253 28.78 -7.94 -19.83
C GLU A 253 28.39 -9.40 -19.61
N VAL A 254 28.24 -9.82 -18.35
CA VAL A 254 27.83 -11.19 -18.03
C VAL A 254 26.46 -11.51 -18.57
N PHE A 255 25.50 -10.55 -18.48
CA PHE A 255 24.17 -10.72 -19.04
C PHE A 255 24.20 -10.92 -20.56
N VAL A 256 24.98 -10.12 -21.28
CA VAL A 256 25.14 -10.23 -22.73
C VAL A 256 25.79 -11.56 -23.13
N ASP A 257 26.80 -12.01 -22.40
CA ASP A 257 27.46 -13.29 -22.64
C ASP A 257 26.50 -14.48 -22.44
N LEU A 258 25.67 -14.43 -21.41
CA LEU A 258 24.63 -15.43 -21.14
C LEU A 258 23.50 -15.43 -22.18
N MET A 259 23.27 -14.33 -22.90
CA MET A 259 22.27 -14.27 -23.98
C MET A 259 22.65 -15.18 -25.16
N CYS A 260 23.91 -15.48 -25.34
CA CYS A 260 24.41 -16.40 -26.36
C CYS A 260 24.59 -17.84 -25.82
N GLY A 261 24.34 -18.08 -24.55
CA GLY A 261 24.43 -19.39 -23.90
C GLY A 261 23.34 -20.35 -24.33
N PHE A 262 23.68 -21.65 -24.35
CA PHE A 262 22.75 -22.71 -24.78
C PHE A 262 22.37 -23.67 -23.65
N ARG A 263 23.05 -23.60 -22.49
CA ARG A 263 22.75 -24.46 -21.35
C ARG A 263 21.54 -23.93 -20.57
N HIS A 264 20.73 -24.84 -20.08
CA HIS A 264 19.56 -24.50 -19.24
C HIS A 264 19.95 -23.64 -18.02
N CYS A 265 21.05 -23.97 -17.35
CA CYS A 265 21.56 -23.20 -16.22
C CYS A 265 22.00 -21.76 -16.60
N ASP A 266 22.48 -21.56 -17.85
CA ASP A 266 22.81 -20.21 -18.32
C ASP A 266 21.55 -19.35 -18.50
N HIS A 267 20.48 -19.93 -19.00
CA HIS A 267 19.19 -19.24 -19.14
C HIS A 267 18.60 -18.86 -17.77
N GLN A 268 18.70 -19.74 -16.78
CA GLN A 268 18.25 -19.44 -15.42
C GLN A 268 19.08 -18.34 -14.79
N LEU A 269 20.39 -18.43 -14.83
CA LEU A 269 21.30 -17.42 -14.33
C LEU A 269 21.07 -16.05 -15.00
N ARG A 270 20.86 -16.05 -16.33
CA ARG A 270 20.47 -14.85 -17.08
C ARG A 270 19.21 -14.19 -16.49
N ASN A 271 18.18 -14.97 -16.20
CA ASN A 271 16.93 -14.46 -15.63
C ASN A 271 17.13 -13.94 -14.21
N ASP A 272 17.95 -14.60 -13.39
CA ASP A 272 18.29 -14.15 -12.03
C ASP A 272 19.02 -12.79 -12.08
N LEU A 273 20.00 -12.65 -12.99
CA LEU A 273 20.69 -11.38 -13.21
C LEU A 273 19.74 -10.28 -13.74
N LEU A 274 18.77 -10.65 -14.58
CA LEU A 274 17.77 -9.71 -15.08
C LEU A 274 16.86 -9.19 -13.94
N VAL A 275 16.51 -10.02 -12.97
CA VAL A 275 15.79 -9.57 -11.78
C VAL A 275 16.65 -8.62 -10.96
N ILE A 276 17.92 -8.93 -10.74
CA ILE A 276 18.85 -8.02 -10.03
C ILE A 276 18.94 -6.68 -10.79
N ALA A 277 19.11 -6.70 -12.11
CA ALA A 277 19.14 -5.51 -12.95
C ALA A 277 17.83 -4.70 -12.87
N THR A 278 16.69 -5.39 -12.79
CA THR A 278 15.39 -4.76 -12.62
C THR A 278 15.28 -4.02 -11.29
N LEU A 279 15.73 -4.64 -10.21
CA LEU A 279 15.77 -4.03 -8.88
C LEU A 279 16.71 -2.82 -8.82
N LEU A 280 17.83 -2.87 -9.53
CA LEU A 280 18.76 -1.74 -9.67
C LEU A 280 18.13 -0.59 -10.46
N ALA A 281 17.43 -0.91 -11.54
CA ALA A 281 16.75 0.09 -12.38
C ALA A 281 15.62 0.86 -11.67
N GLU A 282 15.07 0.32 -10.57
CA GLU A 282 14.11 1.05 -9.72
C GLU A 282 14.73 2.29 -9.04
N ASN A 283 16.05 2.32 -8.88
CA ASN A 283 16.76 3.45 -8.27
C ASN A 283 17.36 4.36 -9.36
N PRO A 284 16.88 5.60 -9.52
CA PRO A 284 17.36 6.52 -10.57
C PRO A 284 18.84 6.92 -10.40
N ALA A 285 19.44 6.71 -9.22
CA ALA A 285 20.86 6.98 -8.98
C ALA A 285 21.81 5.92 -9.57
N VAL A 286 21.26 4.80 -10.06
CA VAL A 286 22.06 3.75 -10.70
C VAL A 286 22.28 4.07 -12.18
N PRO A 287 23.53 4.09 -12.69
CA PRO A 287 23.85 4.54 -14.04
C PRO A 287 23.47 3.52 -15.14
N MET A 288 22.19 3.13 -15.20
CA MET A 288 21.72 2.14 -16.17
C MET A 288 21.81 2.64 -17.62
N ILE A 289 21.55 3.93 -17.84
CA ILE A 289 21.59 4.57 -19.17
C ILE A 289 23.03 4.82 -19.58
N GLU A 290 23.85 5.40 -18.71
CA GLU A 290 25.27 5.74 -18.98
C GLU A 290 26.13 4.51 -19.30
N SER A 291 25.87 3.40 -18.59
CA SER A 291 26.52 2.11 -18.84
C SER A 291 26.13 1.47 -20.19
N GLY A 292 25.05 1.96 -20.81
CA GLY A 292 24.42 1.34 -21.99
C GLY A 292 23.66 0.06 -21.67
N PHE A 293 23.51 -0.32 -20.40
CA PHE A 293 22.76 -1.54 -20.04
C PHE A 293 21.28 -1.37 -20.30
N ALA A 294 20.70 -0.21 -19.98
CA ALA A 294 19.30 0.11 -20.33
C ALA A 294 19.02 -0.11 -21.82
N LYS A 295 19.91 0.35 -22.71
CA LYS A 295 19.76 0.15 -24.16
C LYS A 295 19.75 -1.33 -24.55
N VAL A 296 20.62 -2.15 -23.97
CA VAL A 296 20.63 -3.59 -24.22
C VAL A 296 19.31 -4.23 -23.82
N LEU A 297 18.82 -3.94 -22.63
CA LEU A 297 17.55 -4.49 -22.11
C LEU A 297 16.34 -4.06 -22.96
N ILE A 298 16.27 -2.79 -23.37
CA ILE A 298 15.20 -2.28 -24.23
C ILE A 298 15.23 -2.93 -25.62
N VAL A 299 16.40 -3.06 -26.23
CA VAL A 299 16.54 -3.71 -27.55
C VAL A 299 16.11 -5.17 -27.47
N LEU A 300 16.50 -5.90 -26.42
CA LEU A 300 16.09 -7.28 -26.22
C LEU A 300 14.58 -7.42 -25.94
N ALA A 301 13.98 -6.43 -25.27
CA ALA A 301 12.55 -6.41 -25.04
C ALA A 301 11.73 -6.28 -26.33
N THR A 302 12.27 -5.60 -27.35
CA THR A 302 11.55 -5.22 -28.59
C THR A 302 11.94 -6.01 -29.83
N CYS A 303 13.09 -6.70 -29.83
CA CYS A 303 13.69 -7.28 -31.03
C CYS A 303 12.86 -8.38 -31.71
N THR A 304 11.99 -9.04 -30.97
CA THR A 304 11.12 -10.10 -31.52
C THR A 304 9.88 -9.57 -32.23
N GLU A 305 9.34 -8.44 -31.80
CA GLU A 305 8.15 -7.79 -32.32
C GLU A 305 8.49 -6.84 -33.47
N VAL A 306 9.62 -6.14 -33.34
CA VAL A 306 10.10 -5.16 -34.32
C VAL A 306 11.35 -5.73 -34.98
N LYS A 307 11.20 -6.34 -36.12
CA LYS A 307 12.29 -6.99 -36.87
C LYS A 307 13.28 -5.98 -37.46
N LEU A 308 13.99 -5.26 -36.65
CA LEU A 308 15.02 -4.34 -37.05
C LEU A 308 16.41 -5.00 -36.90
N PRO A 309 17.32 -4.82 -37.90
CA PRO A 309 18.67 -5.29 -37.80
C PRO A 309 19.40 -4.47 -36.68
N ASN A 310 19.71 -5.11 -35.58
CA ASN A 310 20.47 -4.50 -34.49
C ASN A 310 21.68 -5.37 -34.15
N PRO A 311 22.90 -4.80 -34.11
CA PRO A 311 24.11 -5.55 -33.76
C PRO A 311 24.06 -6.23 -32.39
N LEU A 312 23.36 -5.65 -31.43
CA LEU A 312 23.25 -6.17 -30.06
C LEU A 312 22.49 -7.49 -29.95
N VAL A 313 21.62 -7.78 -30.91
CA VAL A 313 20.85 -9.05 -30.97
C VAL A 313 21.40 -10.01 -32.01
N LYS A 314 22.57 -9.71 -32.61
CA LYS A 314 23.22 -10.60 -33.57
C LYS A 314 23.66 -11.88 -32.88
N GLY A 315 23.04 -13.01 -33.24
CA GLY A 315 23.33 -14.31 -32.58
C GLY A 315 22.32 -14.72 -31.52
N PHE A 316 21.45 -13.79 -31.04
CA PHE A 316 20.37 -14.15 -30.14
C PHE A 316 19.27 -14.93 -30.86
N LYS A 317 18.95 -16.11 -30.36
CA LYS A 317 17.85 -16.94 -30.82
C LYS A 317 16.95 -17.28 -29.66
N LEU A 318 15.70 -16.88 -29.75
CA LEU A 318 14.68 -17.26 -28.78
C LEU A 318 14.38 -18.76 -28.97
N THR A 319 14.45 -19.53 -27.89
CA THR A 319 14.20 -20.99 -27.91
C THR A 319 12.76 -21.35 -27.53
N TYR A 320 11.96 -20.35 -27.14
CA TYR A 320 10.59 -20.53 -26.66
C TYR A 320 10.45 -21.47 -25.46
N SER A 321 11.54 -21.63 -24.70
CA SER A 321 11.57 -22.34 -23.42
C SER A 321 10.80 -21.55 -22.35
N TYR A 322 10.57 -22.20 -21.20
CA TYR A 322 9.98 -21.51 -20.04
C TYR A 322 10.87 -20.36 -19.56
N GLU A 323 12.18 -20.53 -19.57
CA GLU A 323 13.13 -19.51 -19.19
C GLU A 323 13.10 -18.29 -20.13
N ASP A 324 12.96 -18.51 -21.43
CA ASP A 324 12.81 -17.44 -22.41
C ASP A 324 11.46 -16.72 -22.26
N PHE A 325 10.43 -17.43 -21.88
CA PHE A 325 9.13 -16.84 -21.56
C PHE A 325 9.21 -15.93 -20.33
N GLU A 326 9.83 -16.40 -19.25
CA GLU A 326 10.07 -15.61 -18.04
C GLU A 326 10.96 -14.38 -18.33
N MET A 327 12.02 -14.57 -19.11
CA MET A 327 12.88 -13.47 -19.56
C MET A 327 12.06 -12.38 -20.26
N LYS A 328 11.15 -12.76 -21.18
CA LYS A 328 10.35 -11.80 -21.92
C LYS A 328 9.44 -10.99 -21.02
N LYS A 329 8.82 -11.63 -20.03
CA LYS A 329 8.00 -10.92 -19.03
C LYS A 329 8.83 -9.94 -18.19
N LEU A 330 10.01 -10.37 -17.73
CA LEU A 330 10.92 -9.53 -16.99
C LEU A 330 11.39 -8.32 -17.79
N LEU A 331 11.71 -8.52 -19.08
CA LEU A 331 12.08 -7.42 -19.98
C LEU A 331 10.94 -6.41 -20.15
N PHE A 332 9.70 -6.87 -20.25
CA PHE A 332 8.55 -5.95 -20.29
C PHE A 332 8.42 -5.16 -18.98
N ASN A 333 8.61 -5.80 -17.83
CA ASN A 333 8.59 -5.11 -16.55
C ASN A 333 9.66 -4.01 -16.46
N VAL A 334 10.86 -4.30 -16.98
CA VAL A 334 11.95 -3.30 -17.05
C VAL A 334 11.57 -2.09 -17.88
N LEU A 335 10.84 -2.27 -19.01
CA LEU A 335 10.33 -1.13 -19.79
C LEU A 335 9.42 -0.23 -18.96
N GLY A 336 8.54 -0.83 -18.16
CA GLY A 336 7.66 -0.09 -17.24
C GLY A 336 8.44 0.65 -16.13
N ILE A 337 9.60 0.15 -15.72
CA ILE A 337 10.45 0.84 -14.75
C ILE A 337 11.17 2.00 -15.41
N PHE A 338 11.77 1.79 -16.59
CA PHE A 338 12.46 2.86 -17.33
C PHE A 338 11.51 3.99 -17.76
N SER A 339 10.24 3.72 -17.97
CA SER A 339 9.27 4.77 -18.29
C SER A 339 9.06 5.80 -17.16
N LYS A 340 9.46 5.47 -15.93
CA LYS A 340 9.41 6.41 -14.80
C LYS A 340 10.55 7.43 -14.82
N ASP A 341 11.60 7.16 -15.57
CA ASP A 341 12.76 8.05 -15.72
C ASP A 341 12.62 8.86 -16.99
N PRO A 342 12.43 10.20 -16.92
CA PRO A 342 12.30 11.05 -18.09
C PRO A 342 13.52 10.98 -19.03
N SER A 343 14.72 10.70 -18.50
CA SER A 343 15.95 10.57 -19.30
C SER A 343 15.95 9.33 -20.21
N ALA A 344 15.14 8.34 -19.90
CA ALA A 344 14.98 7.14 -20.71
C ALA A 344 13.98 7.33 -21.89
N ALA A 345 13.18 8.39 -21.91
CA ALA A 345 12.12 8.58 -22.91
C ALA A 345 12.64 8.54 -24.35
N GLN A 346 13.74 9.22 -24.63
CA GLN A 346 14.37 9.21 -25.96
C GLN A 346 14.83 7.79 -26.33
N LEU A 347 15.45 7.09 -25.40
CA LEU A 347 15.96 5.72 -25.60
C LEU A 347 14.82 4.73 -25.89
N LEU A 348 13.70 4.84 -25.17
CA LEU A 348 12.47 4.05 -25.40
C LEU A 348 11.88 4.33 -26.78
N SER A 349 11.84 5.62 -27.18
CA SER A 349 11.32 6.03 -28.47
C SER A 349 12.18 5.53 -29.65
N GLU A 350 13.50 5.68 -29.58
CA GLU A 350 14.46 5.28 -30.61
C GLU A 350 14.49 3.76 -30.83
N ASN A 351 14.26 2.97 -29.77
CA ASN A 351 14.26 1.52 -29.85
C ASN A 351 12.86 0.92 -30.05
N HIS A 352 11.93 1.71 -30.58
CA HIS A 352 10.61 1.27 -31.04
C HIS A 352 9.78 0.51 -30.00
N VAL A 353 9.83 0.93 -28.75
CA VAL A 353 9.08 0.29 -27.65
C VAL A 353 7.56 0.36 -27.90
N MET A 354 7.06 1.51 -28.37
CA MET A 354 5.62 1.66 -28.64
C MET A 354 5.08 0.65 -29.67
N PRO A 355 5.66 0.55 -30.88
CA PRO A 355 5.24 -0.47 -31.84
C PRO A 355 5.36 -1.91 -31.32
N ALA A 356 6.38 -2.21 -30.51
CA ALA A 356 6.59 -3.53 -29.94
C ALA A 356 5.49 -3.93 -28.94
N LEU A 357 5.07 -2.99 -28.07
CA LEU A 357 3.98 -3.23 -27.13
C LEU A 357 2.63 -3.34 -27.87
N LEU A 358 2.39 -2.46 -28.86
CA LEU A 358 1.17 -2.47 -29.65
C LEU A 358 1.05 -3.71 -30.56
N TYR A 359 2.15 -4.42 -30.81
CA TYR A 359 2.13 -5.69 -31.51
C TYR A 359 1.14 -6.68 -30.89
N TYR A 360 1.06 -6.71 -29.57
CA TYR A 360 0.20 -7.62 -28.81
C TYR A 360 -1.28 -7.20 -28.78
N VAL A 361 -1.59 -5.96 -29.16
CA VAL A 361 -2.96 -5.44 -29.23
C VAL A 361 -3.60 -5.70 -30.59
N LYS A 362 -2.80 -5.95 -31.63
CA LYS A 362 -3.29 -6.21 -33.00
C LYS A 362 -3.93 -7.59 -33.10
N GLN A 363 -5.20 -7.65 -33.48
CA GLN A 363 -6.00 -8.88 -33.56
C GLN A 363 -5.68 -9.82 -34.72
N ASN A 364 -5.25 -9.31 -35.85
CA ASN A 364 -5.20 -10.04 -37.12
C ASN A 364 -3.83 -10.60 -37.50
N GLN A 365 -2.90 -10.61 -36.57
CA GLN A 365 -1.67 -11.34 -36.89
C GLN A 365 -1.92 -12.83 -36.59
N LYS A 366 -2.00 -13.65 -37.63
CA LYS A 366 -1.62 -15.06 -37.48
C LYS A 366 -0.35 -15.04 -36.65
N PRO A 367 -0.28 -15.78 -35.55
CA PRO A 367 0.94 -15.78 -34.73
C PRO A 367 2.08 -16.09 -35.70
N GLY A 368 2.84 -15.05 -36.07
CA GLY A 368 3.98 -15.17 -36.97
C GLY A 368 5.14 -15.87 -36.28
N PHE A 369 4.93 -16.24 -35.05
CA PHE A 369 5.77 -17.07 -34.25
C PHE A 369 5.00 -18.30 -33.84
N PRO A 370 5.28 -19.45 -34.47
CA PRO A 370 4.53 -20.69 -34.20
C PRO A 370 4.73 -21.24 -32.78
N ASP A 371 5.47 -20.58 -31.92
CA ASP A 371 6.21 -21.26 -30.87
C ASP A 371 5.78 -20.95 -29.45
N TRP A 372 5.08 -19.82 -29.15
CA TRP A 372 4.42 -19.62 -27.88
C TRP A 372 3.08 -20.35 -27.82
N SER A 373 2.80 -21.07 -26.74
CA SER A 373 1.46 -21.59 -26.53
C SER A 373 0.44 -20.45 -26.46
N ALA A 374 -0.83 -20.72 -26.74
CA ALA A 374 -1.87 -19.68 -26.69
C ALA A 374 -1.98 -19.04 -25.31
N ALA A 375 -1.76 -19.81 -24.23
CA ALA A 375 -1.75 -19.30 -22.87
C ALA A 375 -0.55 -18.38 -22.58
N GLN A 376 0.64 -18.75 -23.04
CA GLN A 376 1.85 -17.92 -22.91
C GLN A 376 1.71 -16.61 -23.69
N TYR A 377 1.21 -16.69 -24.92
CA TYR A 377 0.97 -15.49 -25.74
C TYR A 377 0.00 -14.52 -25.04
N GLU A 378 -1.08 -15.04 -24.48
CA GLU A 378 -2.07 -14.25 -23.75
C GLU A 378 -1.48 -13.59 -22.50
N GLU A 379 -0.65 -14.32 -21.75
CA GLU A 379 0.03 -13.77 -20.59
C GLU A 379 1.01 -12.66 -21.00
N LEU A 380 1.78 -12.84 -22.08
CA LEU A 380 2.63 -11.79 -22.64
C LEU A 380 1.82 -10.59 -23.12
N GLN A 381 0.66 -10.80 -23.72
CA GLN A 381 -0.26 -9.75 -24.13
C GLN A 381 -0.71 -8.92 -22.94
N LEU A 382 -1.13 -9.56 -21.85
CA LEU A 382 -1.51 -8.86 -20.63
C LEU A 382 -0.36 -8.05 -20.02
N HIS A 383 0.85 -8.61 -20.01
CA HIS A 383 2.06 -7.90 -19.58
C HIS A 383 2.37 -6.70 -20.48
N ALA A 384 2.31 -6.88 -21.80
CA ALA A 384 2.56 -5.79 -22.74
C ALA A 384 1.57 -4.64 -22.58
N ILE A 385 0.26 -4.94 -22.44
CA ILE A 385 -0.77 -3.92 -22.26
C ILE A 385 -0.62 -3.24 -20.88
N ALA A 386 -0.25 -3.99 -19.86
CA ALA A 386 0.02 -3.41 -18.53
C ALA A 386 1.20 -2.42 -18.57
N VAL A 387 2.26 -2.78 -19.29
CA VAL A 387 3.43 -1.90 -19.47
C VAL A 387 3.09 -0.71 -20.37
N LEU A 388 2.23 -0.90 -21.37
CA LEU A 388 1.74 0.18 -22.23
C LEU A 388 1.11 1.29 -21.39
N ALA A 389 0.39 0.98 -20.32
CA ALA A 389 -0.18 1.97 -19.42
C ALA A 389 0.87 2.88 -18.76
N SER A 390 2.11 2.39 -18.58
CA SER A 390 3.22 3.18 -18.01
C SER A 390 4.02 3.92 -19.09
N VAL A 391 4.18 3.32 -20.27
CA VAL A 391 5.01 3.86 -21.35
C VAL A 391 4.26 4.88 -22.20
N ALA A 392 2.97 4.69 -22.44
CA ALA A 392 2.17 5.55 -23.32
C ALA A 392 2.13 7.02 -22.86
N PRO A 393 1.98 7.35 -21.56
CA PRO A 393 2.02 8.74 -21.11
C PRO A 393 3.35 9.44 -21.34
N VAL A 394 4.45 8.68 -21.41
CA VAL A 394 5.80 9.22 -21.63
C VAL A 394 6.08 9.45 -23.13
N LEU A 395 5.44 8.67 -24.01
CA LEU A 395 5.66 8.66 -25.45
C LEU A 395 4.37 9.00 -26.22
N VAL A 396 3.66 10.08 -25.84
CA VAL A 396 2.34 10.42 -26.40
C VAL A 396 2.40 10.62 -27.93
N ASP A 397 3.42 11.31 -28.44
CA ASP A 397 3.57 11.52 -29.89
C ASP A 397 3.71 10.20 -30.65
N LYS A 398 4.46 9.24 -30.10
CA LYS A 398 4.62 7.91 -30.66
C LYS A 398 3.34 7.09 -30.53
N TYR A 399 2.65 7.25 -29.41
CA TYR A 399 1.37 6.63 -29.16
C TYR A 399 0.33 7.01 -30.20
N LEU A 400 0.18 8.32 -30.47
CA LEU A 400 -0.72 8.84 -31.51
C LEU A 400 -0.28 8.45 -32.93
N SER A 401 1.01 8.59 -33.24
CA SER A 401 1.54 8.23 -34.58
C SER A 401 1.41 6.73 -34.91
N CYS A 402 1.40 5.88 -33.91
CA CYS A 402 1.14 4.44 -34.05
C CYS A 402 -0.35 4.08 -34.05
N GLN A 403 -1.26 5.05 -34.02
CA GLN A 403 -2.71 4.85 -33.95
C GLN A 403 -3.14 3.95 -32.78
N ALA A 404 -2.52 4.15 -31.62
CA ALA A 404 -2.73 3.28 -30.46
C ALA A 404 -4.18 3.36 -29.93
N ASN A 405 -4.82 4.54 -29.99
CA ASN A 405 -6.24 4.69 -29.62
C ASN A 405 -7.11 3.75 -30.44
N THR A 406 -6.95 3.75 -31.77
CA THR A 406 -7.71 2.87 -32.69
C THR A 406 -7.49 1.41 -32.35
N LEU A 407 -6.25 1.01 -32.14
CA LEU A 407 -5.91 -0.38 -31.81
C LEU A 407 -6.55 -0.82 -30.47
N LEU A 408 -6.52 0.02 -29.45
CA LEU A 408 -7.12 -0.27 -28.17
C LEU A 408 -8.65 -0.31 -28.22
N LEU A 409 -9.28 0.61 -28.96
CA LEU A 409 -10.74 0.61 -29.13
C LEU A 409 -11.21 -0.65 -29.89
N VAL A 410 -10.55 -1.03 -30.97
CA VAL A 410 -10.84 -2.27 -31.69
C VAL A 410 -10.63 -3.51 -30.81
N PHE A 411 -9.60 -3.50 -29.99
CA PHE A 411 -9.34 -4.60 -29.06
C PHE A 411 -10.41 -4.68 -27.96
N LEU A 412 -10.89 -3.56 -27.46
CA LEU A 412 -11.99 -3.50 -26.49
C LEU A 412 -13.30 -4.00 -27.10
N GLU A 413 -13.61 -3.66 -28.34
CA GLU A 413 -14.76 -4.18 -29.06
C GLU A 413 -14.70 -5.71 -29.18
N TRP A 414 -13.53 -6.25 -29.50
CA TRP A 414 -13.31 -7.69 -29.52
C TRP A 414 -13.53 -8.33 -28.14
N CYS A 415 -13.17 -7.66 -27.06
CA CYS A 415 -13.37 -8.17 -25.71
C CYS A 415 -14.86 -8.33 -25.34
N ILE A 416 -15.74 -7.49 -25.87
CA ILE A 416 -17.20 -7.58 -25.65
C ILE A 416 -17.84 -8.67 -26.51
N GLY A 417 -17.29 -8.90 -27.70
CA GLY A 417 -17.86 -9.80 -28.68
C GLY A 417 -18.15 -11.19 -28.13
N GLN A 418 -19.34 -11.71 -28.45
CA GLN A 418 -19.73 -13.09 -28.09
C GLN A 418 -18.93 -14.05 -28.95
N ASP A 419 -17.90 -14.66 -28.41
CA ASP A 419 -17.22 -15.76 -29.04
C ASP A 419 -17.91 -17.08 -28.59
N PRO A 420 -18.56 -17.82 -29.51
CA PRO A 420 -19.24 -19.08 -29.15
C PRO A 420 -18.29 -20.11 -28.55
N PHE A 421 -17.00 -19.95 -28.74
CA PHE A 421 -15.97 -20.81 -28.17
C PHE A 421 -15.78 -20.60 -26.67
N PHE A 422 -16.00 -19.39 -26.15
CA PHE A 422 -15.83 -19.03 -24.73
C PHE A 422 -17.02 -19.44 -23.85
N ALA A 423 -18.19 -19.63 -24.43
CA ALA A 423 -19.38 -20.05 -23.67
C ALA A 423 -19.26 -21.46 -23.05
N ARG A 424 -18.23 -22.23 -23.38
CA ARG A 424 -18.03 -23.62 -22.91
C ARG A 424 -17.14 -23.81 -21.68
N GLY A 425 -16.82 -22.76 -20.94
CA GLY A 425 -16.30 -22.87 -19.57
C GLY A 425 -14.95 -23.55 -19.38
N ASN A 426 -14.05 -23.52 -20.36
CA ASN A 426 -12.73 -24.11 -20.20
C ASN A 426 -11.75 -23.13 -19.53
N SER A 427 -11.01 -23.61 -18.51
CA SER A 427 -10.10 -22.81 -17.73
C SER A 427 -8.90 -22.30 -18.51
N PHE A 428 -8.31 -21.18 -18.05
CA PHE A 428 -7.11 -20.57 -18.59
C PHE A 428 -5.93 -21.54 -18.80
N HIS A 429 -5.81 -22.53 -17.93
CA HIS A 429 -4.80 -23.59 -18.01
C HIS A 429 -5.26 -24.83 -18.79
N GLY A 430 -6.45 -24.80 -19.38
CA GLY A 430 -6.93 -25.84 -20.26
C GLY A 430 -6.32 -25.79 -21.66
N ARG A 431 -6.50 -26.84 -22.45
CA ARG A 431 -5.95 -26.96 -23.82
C ARG A 431 -6.37 -25.79 -24.71
N GLY A 432 -5.42 -24.92 -25.01
CA GLY A 432 -5.56 -23.79 -25.94
C GLY A 432 -6.07 -22.53 -25.22
N GLY A 433 -5.16 -21.62 -24.93
CA GLY A 433 -5.36 -20.36 -24.23
C GLY A 433 -6.68 -19.67 -24.57
N ARG A 434 -7.29 -19.18 -23.54
CA ARG A 434 -8.59 -18.54 -23.67
C ARG A 434 -8.62 -17.32 -22.88
N GLY A 435 -8.81 -16.28 -23.62
CA GLY A 435 -8.79 -14.95 -23.12
C GLY A 435 -9.60 -14.80 -21.86
N ASN A 436 -8.94 -14.44 -20.78
CA ASN A 436 -9.65 -13.75 -19.72
C ASN A 436 -10.00 -12.36 -20.27
N LYS A 437 -11.08 -12.31 -21.07
CA LYS A 437 -11.52 -11.09 -21.75
C LYS A 437 -11.73 -9.93 -20.77
N LEU A 438 -12.14 -10.22 -19.55
CA LEU A 438 -12.26 -9.20 -18.49
C LEU A 438 -10.90 -8.65 -18.07
N ALA A 439 -9.87 -9.50 -17.95
CA ALA A 439 -8.52 -9.02 -17.64
C ALA A 439 -7.94 -8.20 -18.80
N GLN A 440 -8.12 -8.65 -20.02
CA GLN A 440 -7.70 -7.93 -21.24
C GLN A 440 -8.40 -6.56 -21.33
N MET A 441 -9.70 -6.50 -21.09
CA MET A 441 -10.49 -5.27 -21.05
C MET A 441 -9.97 -4.32 -19.94
N ARG A 442 -9.77 -4.85 -18.73
CA ARG A 442 -9.26 -4.09 -17.61
C ARG A 442 -7.92 -3.42 -17.92
N TYR A 443 -6.95 -4.17 -18.45
CA TYR A 443 -5.63 -3.61 -18.75
C TYR A 443 -5.69 -2.62 -19.93
N SER A 444 -6.52 -2.86 -20.96
CA SER A 444 -6.70 -1.94 -22.08
C SER A 444 -7.34 -0.62 -21.63
N LEU A 445 -8.36 -0.67 -20.79
CA LEU A 445 -8.97 0.52 -20.21
C LEU A 445 -7.98 1.26 -19.30
N ARG A 446 -7.14 0.54 -18.55
CA ARG A 446 -6.08 1.13 -17.76
C ARG A 446 -5.05 1.86 -18.61
N ALA A 447 -4.70 1.31 -19.78
CA ALA A 447 -3.81 1.97 -20.75
C ALA A 447 -4.45 3.25 -21.32
N LEU A 448 -5.71 3.21 -21.74
CA LEU A 448 -6.45 4.38 -22.20
C LEU A 448 -6.54 5.44 -21.11
N ARG A 449 -6.92 5.05 -19.90
CA ARG A 449 -6.99 5.93 -18.73
C ARG A 449 -5.68 6.64 -18.48
N SER A 450 -4.54 5.94 -18.57
CA SER A 450 -3.23 6.52 -18.26
C SER A 450 -2.86 7.65 -19.23
N VAL A 451 -3.29 7.55 -20.50
CA VAL A 451 -3.02 8.58 -21.52
C VAL A 451 -4.04 9.71 -21.45
N VAL A 452 -5.30 9.40 -21.23
CA VAL A 452 -6.37 10.40 -21.06
C VAL A 452 -6.12 11.26 -19.81
N ALA A 453 -5.54 10.67 -18.74
CA ALA A 453 -5.16 11.38 -17.52
C ALA A 453 -4.10 12.48 -17.71
N LEU A 454 -3.51 12.59 -18.88
CA LEU A 454 -2.60 13.71 -19.24
C LEU A 454 -3.36 14.97 -19.60
N TYR A 455 -4.67 14.91 -19.83
CA TYR A 455 -5.50 16.02 -20.30
C TYR A 455 -4.99 16.63 -21.61
N ASP A 456 -4.45 15.77 -22.48
CA ASP A 456 -3.98 16.18 -23.81
C ASP A 456 -5.15 16.24 -24.80
N ASP A 457 -5.37 17.44 -25.37
CA ASP A 457 -6.48 17.69 -26.31
C ASP A 457 -6.39 16.83 -27.60
N ALA A 458 -5.18 16.56 -28.09
CA ALA A 458 -4.99 15.75 -29.29
C ALA A 458 -5.40 14.28 -29.03
N VAL A 459 -5.11 13.74 -27.85
CA VAL A 459 -5.54 12.39 -27.45
C VAL A 459 -7.05 12.35 -27.30
N SER A 460 -7.64 13.30 -26.60
CA SER A 460 -9.07 13.36 -26.32
C SER A 460 -9.88 13.53 -27.62
N THR A 461 -9.50 14.46 -28.48
CA THR A 461 -10.13 14.66 -29.79
C THR A 461 -10.03 13.42 -30.67
N ASN A 462 -8.83 12.81 -30.74
CA ASN A 462 -8.62 11.59 -31.54
C ASN A 462 -9.48 10.41 -31.05
N LEU A 463 -9.68 10.27 -29.72
CA LEU A 463 -10.57 9.26 -29.16
C LEU A 463 -12.04 9.52 -29.52
N CYS A 464 -12.49 10.76 -29.36
CA CYS A 464 -13.88 11.12 -29.62
C CYS A 464 -14.24 11.02 -31.11
N ASP A 465 -13.33 11.42 -32.00
CA ASP A 465 -13.51 11.27 -33.46
C ASP A 465 -13.69 9.83 -33.91
N GLN A 466 -13.22 8.88 -33.09
CA GLN A 466 -13.38 7.44 -33.34
C GLN A 466 -14.59 6.82 -32.64
N GLY A 467 -15.46 7.61 -32.02
CA GLY A 467 -16.67 7.16 -31.33
C GLY A 467 -16.39 6.46 -29.98
N ALA A 468 -15.30 6.84 -29.31
CA ALA A 468 -14.92 6.23 -28.03
C ALA A 468 -15.99 6.37 -26.94
N ILE A 469 -16.72 7.50 -26.91
CA ILE A 469 -17.76 7.75 -25.88
C ILE A 469 -18.87 6.71 -25.98
N SER A 470 -19.42 6.52 -27.19
CA SER A 470 -20.48 5.53 -27.44
C SER A 470 -20.02 4.11 -27.08
N GLN A 471 -18.82 3.74 -27.51
CA GLN A 471 -18.25 2.42 -27.24
C GLN A 471 -18.01 2.22 -25.72
N LEU A 472 -17.48 3.20 -25.01
CA LEU A 472 -17.24 3.12 -23.57
C LEU A 472 -18.55 3.00 -22.78
N LEU A 473 -19.62 3.68 -23.23
CA LEU A 473 -20.94 3.52 -22.63
C LEU A 473 -21.50 2.10 -22.81
N ASP A 474 -21.32 1.50 -23.97
CA ASP A 474 -21.75 0.12 -24.22
C ASP A 474 -20.96 -0.88 -23.34
N ILE A 475 -19.64 -0.66 -23.17
CA ILE A 475 -18.84 -1.45 -22.24
C ILE A 475 -19.32 -1.24 -20.79
N LEU A 476 -19.65 -0.02 -20.42
CA LEU A 476 -20.14 0.29 -19.08
C LEU A 476 -21.47 -0.41 -18.79
N LYS A 477 -22.42 -0.37 -19.74
CA LYS A 477 -23.69 -1.11 -19.66
C LYS A 477 -23.44 -2.60 -19.46
N TYR A 478 -22.56 -3.19 -20.28
CA TYR A 478 -22.16 -4.57 -20.18
C TYR A 478 -21.56 -4.92 -18.81
N ALA A 479 -20.64 -4.08 -18.30
CA ALA A 479 -19.99 -4.29 -17.01
C ALA A 479 -20.97 -4.18 -15.83
N VAL A 480 -21.95 -3.25 -15.91
CA VAL A 480 -23.01 -3.09 -14.89
C VAL A 480 -23.95 -4.30 -14.89
N GLU A 481 -24.36 -4.80 -16.03
CA GLU A 481 -25.20 -6.01 -16.14
C GLU A 481 -24.47 -7.24 -15.57
N LYS A 482 -23.22 -7.44 -15.96
CA LYS A 482 -22.39 -8.54 -15.46
C LYS A 482 -22.11 -8.47 -13.96
N SER A 483 -22.00 -7.29 -13.38
CA SER A 483 -21.78 -7.14 -11.94
C SER A 483 -23.00 -7.54 -11.11
N LYS A 484 -24.20 -7.53 -11.67
CA LYS A 484 -25.41 -8.06 -11.03
C LYS A 484 -25.42 -9.58 -10.93
N GLU A 485 -24.77 -10.27 -11.88
CA GLU A 485 -24.68 -11.73 -11.93
C GLU A 485 -23.53 -12.27 -11.07
N LYS A 486 -22.43 -11.51 -10.96
CA LYS A 486 -21.20 -11.92 -10.30
C LYS A 486 -20.57 -10.73 -9.58
N GLU A 487 -20.50 -10.75 -8.26
CA GLU A 487 -19.71 -9.81 -7.49
C GLU A 487 -18.22 -10.04 -7.82
N GLY A 488 -17.58 -9.12 -8.54
CA GLY A 488 -16.19 -9.21 -8.95
C GLY A 488 -15.48 -7.87 -8.86
N THR A 489 -14.35 -7.81 -8.16
CA THR A 489 -13.51 -6.62 -8.05
C THR A 489 -13.04 -6.09 -9.41
N ILE A 490 -12.82 -6.98 -10.38
CA ILE A 490 -12.40 -6.62 -11.74
C ILE A 490 -13.45 -5.76 -12.46
N LEU A 491 -14.73 -6.10 -12.31
CA LEU A 491 -15.83 -5.32 -12.93
C LEU A 491 -15.95 -3.93 -12.29
N LEU A 492 -15.73 -3.80 -10.99
CA LEU A 492 -15.68 -2.50 -10.32
C LEU A 492 -14.52 -1.63 -10.84
N GLU A 493 -13.37 -2.23 -11.09
CA GLU A 493 -12.23 -1.51 -11.66
C GLU A 493 -12.48 -1.07 -13.11
N ILE A 494 -13.09 -1.93 -13.94
CA ILE A 494 -13.49 -1.59 -15.32
C ILE A 494 -14.46 -0.41 -15.32
N GLN A 495 -15.51 -0.47 -14.51
CA GLN A 495 -16.47 0.64 -14.36
C GLN A 495 -15.79 1.93 -13.90
N THR A 496 -14.88 1.83 -12.94
CA THR A 496 -14.13 2.97 -12.42
C THR A 496 -13.26 3.63 -13.49
N ASP A 497 -12.54 2.85 -14.27
CA ASP A 497 -11.66 3.36 -15.33
C ASP A 497 -12.46 3.99 -16.48
N ILE A 498 -13.61 3.41 -16.83
CA ILE A 498 -14.49 3.98 -17.87
C ILE A 498 -15.07 5.32 -17.40
N LEU A 499 -15.61 5.38 -16.20
CA LEU A 499 -16.18 6.62 -15.65
C LEU A 499 -15.14 7.74 -15.58
N PHE A 500 -13.89 7.42 -15.22
CA PHE A 500 -12.80 8.38 -15.24
C PHE A 500 -12.48 8.85 -16.66
N ILE A 501 -12.41 7.94 -17.64
CA ILE A 501 -12.14 8.31 -19.03
C ILE A 501 -13.26 9.22 -19.57
N LEU A 502 -14.53 8.86 -19.31
CA LEU A 502 -15.67 9.68 -19.69
C LEU A 502 -15.65 11.06 -19.03
N SER A 503 -15.26 11.15 -17.75
CA SER A 503 -15.16 12.44 -17.04
C SER A 503 -14.19 13.39 -17.73
N VAL A 504 -13.04 12.91 -18.18
CA VAL A 504 -12.05 13.73 -18.90
C VAL A 504 -12.49 14.06 -20.32
N LEU A 505 -12.99 13.08 -21.09
CA LEU A 505 -13.42 13.31 -22.46
C LEU A 505 -14.60 14.29 -22.56
N CYS A 506 -15.51 14.28 -21.58
CA CYS A 506 -16.71 15.13 -21.55
C CYS A 506 -16.51 16.48 -20.83
N GLU A 507 -15.30 16.87 -20.50
CA GLU A 507 -15.02 18.27 -20.13
C GLU A 507 -15.32 19.21 -21.31
N ASN A 508 -15.17 18.76 -22.54
CA ASN A 508 -15.51 19.51 -23.74
C ASN A 508 -17.02 19.40 -24.04
N ASP A 509 -17.69 20.53 -24.30
CA ASP A 509 -19.15 20.60 -24.53
C ASP A 509 -19.62 19.81 -25.76
N ASP A 510 -18.81 19.69 -26.81
CA ASP A 510 -19.18 18.92 -27.99
C ASP A 510 -19.19 17.42 -27.72
N HIS A 511 -18.23 16.93 -26.97
CA HIS A 511 -18.18 15.55 -26.51
C HIS A 511 -19.30 15.23 -25.50
N ARG A 512 -19.68 16.21 -24.69
CA ARG A 512 -20.78 16.11 -23.73
C ARG A 512 -22.12 15.87 -24.41
N LYS A 513 -22.35 16.51 -25.57
CA LYS A 513 -23.56 16.28 -26.40
C LYS A 513 -23.67 14.82 -26.87
N GLU A 514 -22.57 14.19 -27.22
CA GLU A 514 -22.55 12.78 -27.63
C GLU A 514 -22.96 11.87 -26.46
N LEU A 515 -22.41 12.12 -25.25
CA LEU A 515 -22.76 11.36 -24.05
C LEU A 515 -24.27 11.40 -23.76
N PHE A 516 -24.91 12.56 -23.90
CA PHE A 516 -26.33 12.71 -23.63
C PHE A 516 -27.21 12.03 -24.68
N SER A 517 -26.82 12.03 -25.95
CA SER A 517 -27.54 11.32 -27.00
C SER A 517 -27.56 9.80 -26.80
N CYS A 518 -26.59 9.27 -26.04
CA CYS A 518 -26.45 7.84 -25.70
C CYS A 518 -27.02 7.48 -24.30
N GLU A 519 -27.95 8.25 -23.74
CA GLU A 519 -28.59 7.98 -22.43
C GLU A 519 -27.60 7.94 -21.23
N GLY A 520 -26.55 8.76 -21.29
CA GLY A 520 -25.48 8.74 -20.26
C GLY A 520 -25.95 8.99 -18.84
N ILE A 521 -26.98 9.82 -18.64
CA ILE A 521 -27.55 10.11 -17.29
C ILE A 521 -28.19 8.85 -16.70
N ASP A 522 -28.93 8.07 -17.51
CA ASP A 522 -29.60 6.85 -17.06
C ASP A 522 -28.59 5.79 -16.61
N ILE A 523 -27.41 5.79 -17.19
CA ILE A 523 -26.33 4.90 -16.82
C ILE A 523 -25.67 5.34 -15.50
N LEU A 524 -25.62 6.67 -15.21
CA LEU A 524 -25.00 7.20 -14.01
C LEU A 524 -25.86 7.02 -12.75
N ILE A 525 -27.16 7.17 -12.85
CA ILE A 525 -28.12 7.11 -11.71
C ILE A 525 -27.94 5.84 -10.85
N PRO A 526 -27.82 4.63 -11.40
CA PRO A 526 -27.66 3.41 -10.62
C PRO A 526 -26.44 3.41 -9.67
N PHE A 527 -25.35 4.10 -10.03
CA PHE A 527 -24.17 4.17 -9.18
C PHE A 527 -24.44 4.87 -7.85
N PHE A 528 -25.30 5.88 -7.86
CA PHE A 528 -25.63 6.63 -6.64
C PHE A 528 -26.59 5.88 -5.71
N THR A 529 -27.15 4.77 -6.14
CA THR A 529 -28.00 3.89 -5.30
C THR A 529 -27.19 2.80 -4.60
N MET A 530 -25.91 2.66 -4.93
CA MET A 530 -25.04 1.61 -4.37
C MET A 530 -24.62 1.92 -2.94
N ASP A 531 -24.48 0.89 -2.11
CA ASP A 531 -23.96 1.03 -0.76
C ASP A 531 -22.42 1.13 -0.79
N PRO A 532 -21.82 2.27 -0.36
CA PRO A 532 -20.37 2.45 -0.36
C PRO A 532 -19.59 1.36 0.39
N ARG A 533 -20.20 0.79 1.43
CA ARG A 533 -19.57 -0.22 2.29
C ARG A 533 -19.29 -1.54 1.57
N LYS A 534 -19.98 -1.78 0.46
CA LYS A 534 -19.85 -2.99 -0.36
C LYS A 534 -18.91 -2.79 -1.55
N LEU A 535 -18.43 -1.60 -1.81
CA LEU A 535 -17.66 -1.21 -2.99
C LEU A 535 -16.16 -1.16 -2.70
N TYR A 536 -15.59 -2.27 -2.22
CA TYR A 536 -14.16 -2.39 -2.05
C TYR A 536 -13.52 -3.06 -3.27
N SER A 537 -12.49 -2.42 -3.83
CA SER A 537 -11.67 -2.98 -4.93
C SER A 537 -10.18 -2.83 -4.61
N GLY A 538 -9.33 -3.47 -5.40
CA GLY A 538 -7.87 -3.31 -5.32
C GLY A 538 -7.38 -1.88 -5.59
N LEU A 539 -8.21 -1.01 -6.16
CA LEU A 539 -7.93 0.40 -6.40
C LEU A 539 -8.21 1.31 -5.19
N GLY A 540 -8.81 0.78 -4.15
CA GLY A 540 -9.18 1.50 -2.94
C GLY A 540 -10.68 1.56 -2.69
N HIS A 541 -11.03 1.93 -1.45
CA HIS A 541 -12.42 2.00 -1.00
C HIS A 541 -13.15 3.18 -1.66
N ASN A 542 -14.39 2.95 -2.06
CA ASN A 542 -15.28 3.94 -2.69
C ASN A 542 -14.77 4.53 -4.02
N ARG A 543 -13.75 3.96 -4.64
CA ARG A 543 -13.18 4.49 -5.88
C ARG A 543 -14.20 4.59 -7.01
N LEU A 544 -15.09 3.61 -7.13
CA LEU A 544 -16.16 3.61 -8.13
C LEU A 544 -17.12 4.80 -7.94
N LEU A 545 -17.57 5.04 -6.72
CA LEU A 545 -18.46 6.17 -6.42
C LEU A 545 -17.77 7.52 -6.64
N LEU A 546 -16.49 7.63 -6.27
CA LEU A 546 -15.71 8.84 -6.55
C LEU A 546 -15.63 9.11 -8.05
N SER A 547 -15.34 8.08 -8.86
CA SER A 547 -15.31 8.25 -10.33
C SER A 547 -16.69 8.54 -10.92
N ALA A 548 -17.78 8.00 -10.36
CA ALA A 548 -19.13 8.31 -10.79
C ALA A 548 -19.51 9.77 -10.45
N LEU A 549 -19.14 10.26 -9.28
CA LEU A 549 -19.34 11.65 -8.87
C LEU A 549 -18.50 12.62 -9.72
N ASP A 550 -17.26 12.25 -10.03
CA ASP A 550 -16.40 13.02 -10.91
C ASP A 550 -16.96 13.08 -12.34
N CYS A 551 -17.44 11.95 -12.86
CA CYS A 551 -18.15 11.90 -14.14
C CYS A 551 -19.44 12.75 -14.12
N LEU A 552 -20.20 12.74 -13.03
CA LEU A 552 -21.35 13.61 -12.86
C LEU A 552 -20.95 15.09 -12.89
N TRP A 553 -19.86 15.45 -12.23
CA TRP A 553 -19.33 16.81 -12.23
C TRP A 553 -18.98 17.26 -13.65
N SER A 554 -18.14 16.50 -14.34
CA SER A 554 -17.63 16.89 -15.66
C SER A 554 -18.69 16.84 -16.76
N CYS A 555 -19.64 15.91 -16.67
CA CYS A 555 -20.60 15.67 -17.76
C CYS A 555 -21.92 16.41 -17.60
N VAL A 556 -22.41 16.61 -16.38
CA VAL A 556 -23.78 17.11 -16.11
C VAL A 556 -23.78 18.56 -15.68
N ILE A 557 -22.88 18.95 -14.77
CA ILE A 557 -22.84 20.31 -14.24
C ILE A 557 -22.45 21.31 -15.36
N GLY A 558 -23.18 22.44 -15.38
CA GLY A 558 -23.03 23.47 -16.41
C GLY A 558 -23.82 23.21 -17.69
N CYS A 559 -24.56 22.09 -17.78
CA CYS A 559 -25.47 21.82 -18.88
C CYS A 559 -26.91 21.76 -18.34
N TYR A 560 -27.67 22.82 -18.46
CA TYR A 560 -29.03 22.93 -17.87
C TYR A 560 -29.99 21.79 -18.24
N ILE A 561 -29.90 21.30 -19.47
CA ILE A 561 -30.76 20.17 -19.94
C ILE A 561 -30.43 18.90 -19.17
N ALA A 562 -29.12 18.64 -18.99
CA ALA A 562 -28.65 17.47 -18.27
C ALA A 562 -28.91 17.58 -16.77
N GLU A 563 -28.74 18.77 -16.19
CA GLU A 563 -29.03 19.04 -14.80
C GLU A 563 -30.53 18.82 -14.53
N ASP A 564 -31.40 19.38 -15.38
CA ASP A 564 -32.84 19.20 -15.26
C ASP A 564 -33.25 17.73 -15.34
N SER A 565 -32.69 16.99 -16.30
CA SER A 565 -32.95 15.56 -16.41
C SER A 565 -32.45 14.78 -15.16
N PHE A 566 -31.29 15.13 -14.61
CA PHE A 566 -30.79 14.52 -13.39
C PHE A 566 -31.66 14.81 -12.17
N ILE A 567 -32.14 16.07 -12.05
CA ILE A 567 -33.03 16.49 -10.97
C ILE A 567 -34.38 15.78 -11.08
N GLU A 568 -34.98 15.69 -12.26
CA GLU A 568 -36.27 15.00 -12.52
C GLU A 568 -36.17 13.49 -12.15
N LYS A 569 -35.01 12.87 -12.38
CA LYS A 569 -34.74 11.48 -11.99
C LYS A 569 -34.37 11.30 -10.50
N ARG A 570 -34.66 12.31 -9.67
CA ARG A 570 -34.38 12.34 -8.24
C ARG A 570 -32.88 12.28 -7.87
N GLY A 571 -32.01 12.70 -8.78
CA GLY A 571 -30.56 12.65 -8.55
C GLY A 571 -30.10 13.41 -7.31
N ILE A 572 -30.70 14.57 -7.03
CA ILE A 572 -30.40 15.35 -5.81
C ILE A 572 -30.74 14.58 -4.53
N PHE A 573 -31.82 13.80 -4.52
CA PHE A 573 -32.18 12.97 -3.36
C PHE A 573 -31.14 11.85 -3.14
N LEU A 574 -30.68 11.23 -4.21
CA LEU A 574 -29.64 10.20 -4.13
C LEU A 574 -28.31 10.76 -3.61
N LEU A 575 -27.94 11.97 -4.02
CA LEU A 575 -26.74 12.64 -3.49
C LEU A 575 -26.88 12.95 -1.99
N LEU A 576 -28.06 13.41 -1.55
CA LEU A 576 -28.32 13.65 -0.13
C LEU A 576 -28.37 12.35 0.68
N ASP A 577 -28.89 11.26 0.11
CA ASP A 577 -28.88 9.94 0.74
C ASP A 577 -27.45 9.41 0.92
N LEU A 578 -26.58 9.60 -0.08
CA LEU A 578 -25.15 9.29 0.03
C LEU A 578 -24.45 10.17 1.06
N LEU A 579 -24.76 11.46 1.08
CA LEU A 579 -24.22 12.41 2.06
C LEU A 579 -24.64 12.03 3.49
N ALA A 580 -25.84 11.51 3.68
CA ALA A 580 -26.36 11.05 4.97
C ALA A 580 -25.60 9.82 5.53
N LEU A 581 -24.87 9.09 4.71
CA LEU A 581 -23.98 8.02 5.16
C LEU A 581 -22.73 8.53 5.88
N LYS A 582 -22.40 9.81 5.71
CA LYS A 582 -21.27 10.52 6.37
C LYS A 582 -19.89 9.90 6.09
N GLU A 583 -19.73 9.27 4.94
CA GLU A 583 -18.43 8.76 4.49
C GLU A 583 -17.52 9.95 4.13
N LYS A 584 -16.44 10.14 4.89
CA LYS A 584 -15.59 11.33 4.84
C LYS A 584 -15.05 11.63 3.43
N ASN A 585 -14.65 10.59 2.69
CA ASN A 585 -14.10 10.73 1.34
C ASN A 585 -15.15 11.21 0.31
N LEU A 586 -16.43 10.91 0.53
CA LEU A 586 -17.52 11.28 -0.37
C LEU A 586 -18.12 12.64 -0.01
N CYS A 587 -18.12 13.01 1.27
CA CYS A 587 -18.77 14.24 1.73
C CYS A 587 -18.27 15.48 1.01
N ASN A 588 -16.97 15.61 0.83
CA ASN A 588 -16.37 16.81 0.24
C ASN A 588 -16.76 16.99 -1.23
N ILE A 589 -16.72 15.92 -2.03
CA ILE A 589 -17.10 15.98 -3.44
C ILE A 589 -18.61 16.16 -3.61
N ILE A 590 -19.44 15.46 -2.83
CA ILE A 590 -20.90 15.58 -2.89
C ILE A 590 -21.34 17.00 -2.53
N LEU A 591 -20.76 17.60 -1.48
CA LEU A 591 -21.04 18.99 -1.11
C LEU A 591 -20.63 19.96 -2.22
N GLY A 592 -19.50 19.74 -2.88
CA GLY A 592 -19.07 20.54 -4.03
C GLY A 592 -20.08 20.45 -5.19
N ILE A 593 -20.50 19.23 -5.54
CA ILE A 593 -21.50 18.97 -6.56
C ILE A 593 -22.83 19.68 -6.22
N LEU A 594 -23.29 19.59 -4.97
CA LEU A 594 -24.53 20.26 -4.53
C LEU A 594 -24.42 21.79 -4.57
N VAL A 595 -23.25 22.36 -4.28
CA VAL A 595 -23.01 23.81 -4.41
C VAL A 595 -23.19 24.24 -5.85
N GLU A 596 -22.56 23.55 -6.80
CA GLU A 596 -22.70 23.86 -8.23
C GLU A 596 -24.13 23.66 -8.73
N PHE A 597 -24.77 22.54 -8.41
CA PHE A 597 -26.17 22.32 -8.74
C PHE A 597 -27.12 23.39 -8.14
N SER A 598 -26.72 24.01 -7.04
CA SER A 598 -27.57 25.03 -6.39
C SER A 598 -27.73 26.34 -7.18
N ASP A 599 -26.95 26.50 -8.26
CA ASP A 599 -27.18 27.57 -9.22
C ASP A 599 -28.47 27.34 -10.03
N ASN A 600 -28.89 26.08 -10.16
CA ASN A 600 -30.22 25.75 -10.70
C ASN A 600 -31.28 25.88 -9.60
N PRO A 601 -32.28 26.77 -9.75
CA PRO A 601 -33.30 27.00 -8.70
C PRO A 601 -34.11 25.78 -8.29
N LYS A 602 -34.28 24.80 -9.18
CA LYS A 602 -34.96 23.53 -8.89
C LYS A 602 -34.25 22.73 -7.80
N THR A 603 -32.93 22.82 -7.72
CA THR A 603 -32.13 22.07 -6.75
C THR A 603 -32.49 22.45 -5.30
N THR A 604 -32.64 23.75 -5.01
CA THR A 604 -32.97 24.20 -3.66
C THR A 604 -34.35 23.74 -3.21
N LEU A 605 -35.30 23.67 -4.15
CA LEU A 605 -36.62 23.10 -3.89
C LEU A 605 -36.53 21.60 -3.54
N HIS A 606 -35.75 20.82 -4.32
CA HIS A 606 -35.56 19.40 -4.04
C HIS A 606 -34.85 19.16 -2.70
N MET A 607 -33.82 19.96 -2.38
CA MET A 607 -33.18 19.91 -1.06
C MET A 607 -34.14 20.20 0.09
N SER A 608 -35.05 21.15 -0.08
CA SER A 608 -36.06 21.50 0.95
C SER A 608 -37.10 20.39 1.18
N ILE A 609 -37.44 19.66 0.13
CA ILE A 609 -38.44 18.56 0.17
C ILE A 609 -37.80 17.26 0.66
N TRP A 610 -36.49 17.07 0.48
CA TRP A 610 -35.83 15.82 0.86
C TRP A 610 -36.00 15.48 2.34
N ARG A 611 -36.29 14.23 2.63
CA ARG A 611 -36.34 13.66 3.98
C ARG A 611 -35.52 12.39 4.07
N GLY A 612 -34.57 12.39 4.98
CA GLY A 612 -33.76 11.24 5.32
C GLY A 612 -34.39 10.35 6.39
N LYS A 613 -33.57 9.48 6.97
CA LYS A 613 -34.02 8.63 8.09
C LYS A 613 -34.50 9.48 9.27
N ARG A 614 -35.58 9.07 9.93
CA ARG A 614 -36.21 9.80 11.06
C ARG A 614 -36.63 11.21 10.71
N ASP A 615 -37.12 11.42 9.51
CA ASP A 615 -37.60 12.71 9.04
C ASP A 615 -36.59 13.86 9.02
N GLN A 616 -35.26 13.46 8.93
CA GLN A 616 -34.16 14.40 8.87
C GLN A 616 -34.25 15.28 7.63
N THR A 617 -34.14 16.60 7.81
CA THR A 617 -34.12 17.57 6.71
C THR A 617 -32.68 17.77 6.18
N ALA A 618 -32.53 18.29 4.95
CA ALA A 618 -31.24 18.63 4.39
C ALA A 618 -30.48 19.66 5.25
N ALA A 619 -31.21 20.68 5.78
CA ALA A 619 -30.61 21.65 6.68
C ALA A 619 -30.06 21.00 7.96
N ASN A 620 -30.81 20.08 8.58
CA ASN A 620 -30.34 19.35 9.75
C ASN A 620 -29.11 18.47 9.41
N LEU A 621 -29.13 17.81 8.26
CA LEU A 621 -27.96 17.01 7.79
C LEU A 621 -26.71 17.88 7.65
N LEU A 622 -26.81 19.02 6.98
CA LEU A 622 -25.70 19.96 6.78
C LEU A 622 -25.14 20.48 8.11
N ILE A 623 -26.03 20.82 9.07
CA ILE A 623 -25.62 21.24 10.41
C ILE A 623 -24.88 20.11 11.17
N GLN A 624 -25.35 18.87 11.04
CA GLN A 624 -24.66 17.73 11.65
C GLN A 624 -23.27 17.51 11.06
N LEU A 625 -23.10 17.66 9.73
CA LEU A 625 -21.80 17.58 9.08
C LEU A 625 -20.89 18.72 9.51
N TRP A 626 -21.42 19.93 9.66
CA TRP A 626 -20.68 21.07 10.20
C TRP A 626 -20.11 20.76 11.59
N ARG A 627 -20.95 20.25 12.49
CA ARG A 627 -20.52 19.89 13.85
C ARG A 627 -19.47 18.78 13.86
N GLN A 628 -19.62 17.81 12.95
CA GLN A 628 -18.63 16.73 12.84
C GLN A 628 -17.28 17.30 12.39
N GLU A 629 -17.27 18.20 11.42
CA GLU A 629 -16.07 18.86 10.96
C GLU A 629 -15.44 19.73 12.05
N GLU A 630 -16.25 20.49 12.82
CA GLU A 630 -15.74 21.22 13.97
C GLU A 630 -15.10 20.33 15.03
N LEU A 631 -15.68 19.15 15.29
CA LEU A 631 -15.13 18.16 16.20
C LEU A 631 -13.79 17.64 15.70
N ASP A 632 -13.71 17.28 14.42
CA ASP A 632 -12.49 16.78 13.77
C ASP A 632 -11.37 17.84 13.77
N LEU A 633 -11.72 19.10 13.58
CA LEU A 633 -10.82 20.24 13.67
C LEU A 633 -10.44 20.62 15.13
N GLY A 634 -11.16 20.07 16.11
CA GLY A 634 -10.90 20.33 17.54
C GLY A 634 -11.39 21.72 18.01
N VAL A 635 -12.43 22.24 17.40
CA VAL A 635 -13.10 23.49 17.84
C VAL A 635 -13.74 23.27 19.20
N LYS A 636 -13.51 24.18 20.15
CA LYS A 636 -14.12 24.10 21.49
C LYS A 636 -15.50 24.73 21.49
N ARG A 637 -16.52 23.95 21.88
CA ARG A 637 -17.89 24.37 22.09
C ARG A 637 -18.34 24.01 23.51
N ASP A 638 -19.29 24.74 24.05
CA ASP A 638 -19.94 24.36 25.31
C ASP A 638 -20.94 23.19 25.10
N GLN A 639 -21.61 22.78 26.17
CA GLN A 639 -22.58 21.69 26.15
C GLN A 639 -23.79 21.95 25.21
N TYR A 640 -24.09 23.20 24.92
CA TYR A 640 -25.18 23.63 24.04
C TYR A 640 -24.72 23.91 22.62
N GLY A 641 -23.43 23.88 22.34
CA GLY A 641 -22.83 24.17 21.05
C GLY A 641 -22.49 25.64 20.84
N MET A 642 -22.45 26.46 21.89
CA MET A 642 -22.12 27.89 21.83
C MET A 642 -20.62 28.13 21.63
N ILE A 643 -20.27 29.30 21.13
CA ILE A 643 -18.89 29.77 21.05
C ILE A 643 -18.35 29.99 22.45
N VAL A 644 -17.23 29.33 22.78
CA VAL A 644 -16.52 29.49 24.07
C VAL A 644 -15.46 30.60 23.97
N ASP A 645 -14.74 30.67 22.85
CA ASP A 645 -13.72 31.69 22.60
C ASP A 645 -14.14 32.60 21.45
N THR A 646 -14.56 33.81 21.79
CA THR A 646 -15.02 34.81 20.82
C THR A 646 -13.92 35.33 19.91
N LYS A 647 -12.65 35.20 20.32
CA LYS A 647 -11.48 35.58 19.50
C LYS A 647 -11.13 34.52 18.47
N ARG A 648 -11.51 33.27 18.71
CA ARG A 648 -11.29 32.12 17.83
C ARG A 648 -12.58 31.32 17.67
N PRO A 649 -13.61 31.90 17.07
CA PRO A 649 -14.92 31.26 16.93
C PRO A 649 -14.89 30.05 16.02
N ILE A 650 -13.95 30.01 15.07
CA ILE A 650 -13.64 28.90 14.20
C ILE A 650 -12.13 28.60 14.30
N VAL A 651 -11.74 27.37 13.98
CA VAL A 651 -10.32 26.94 14.00
C VAL A 651 -10.00 26.28 12.65
N THR A 652 -8.87 26.66 12.06
CA THR A 652 -8.37 26.01 10.84
C THR A 652 -7.46 24.82 11.19
N SER A 653 -7.26 23.93 10.22
CA SER A 653 -6.27 22.84 10.31
C SER A 653 -4.85 23.37 10.56
N PHE A 654 -4.54 24.57 10.05
CA PHE A 654 -3.26 25.24 10.23
C PHE A 654 -2.98 25.63 11.68
N GLN A 655 -3.99 26.10 12.42
CA GLN A 655 -3.81 26.50 13.82
C GLN A 655 -3.50 25.30 14.76
N LYS A 656 -3.69 24.08 14.30
CA LYS A 656 -3.23 22.86 15.01
C LYS A 656 -1.70 22.64 14.88
N GLN A 657 -1.09 23.16 13.82
CA GLN A 657 0.36 23.06 13.63
C GLN A 657 1.01 24.28 14.30
N GLN A 658 1.61 24.06 15.46
CA GLN A 658 2.20 25.11 16.32
C GLN A 658 3.42 25.86 15.73
N LYS A 659 3.78 25.64 14.46
CA LYS A 659 4.86 26.35 13.78
C LYS A 659 4.30 27.10 12.58
N VAL A 660 4.30 28.41 12.65
CA VAL A 660 4.12 29.29 11.50
C VAL A 660 5.32 29.09 10.58
N ILE A 661 5.11 28.46 9.44
CA ILE A 661 6.10 28.40 8.37
C ILE A 661 5.78 29.60 7.48
N PRO A 662 6.69 30.59 7.34
CA PRO A 662 6.45 31.72 6.44
C PRO A 662 6.21 31.21 5.02
N LEU A 663 5.09 31.59 4.42
CA LEU A 663 4.80 31.26 3.04
C LEU A 663 5.54 32.27 2.13
N PRO A 664 6.01 31.86 0.92
CA PRO A 664 6.51 32.81 -0.07
C PRO A 664 5.48 33.90 -0.34
N ALA A 665 5.91 35.12 -0.54
CA ALA A 665 5.05 36.28 -0.77
C ALA A 665 4.07 36.15 -1.96
N SER A 666 4.32 35.20 -2.85
CA SER A 666 3.44 34.84 -3.97
C SER A 666 2.34 33.86 -3.65
N CYS A 667 2.33 33.23 -2.45
CA CYS A 667 1.34 32.25 -2.05
C CYS A 667 0.22 32.90 -1.22
N PRO A 668 -1.05 32.57 -1.48
CA PRO A 668 -2.15 33.03 -0.63
C PRO A 668 -2.02 32.39 0.78
N SER A 669 -2.60 33.08 1.80
CA SER A 669 -2.60 32.57 3.16
C SER A 669 -3.29 31.20 3.28
N PHE A 670 -2.91 30.41 4.28
CA PHE A 670 -3.55 29.11 4.53
C PHE A 670 -5.05 29.22 4.77
N ALA A 671 -5.49 30.27 5.46
CA ALA A 671 -6.90 30.50 5.70
C ALA A 671 -7.68 30.74 4.40
N ILE A 672 -7.07 31.37 3.40
CA ILE A 672 -7.67 31.58 2.07
C ILE A 672 -7.63 30.28 1.25
N MET A 673 -6.51 29.54 1.24
CA MET A 673 -6.40 28.27 0.52
C MET A 673 -7.37 27.22 1.05
N GLU A 674 -7.62 27.20 2.35
CA GLU A 674 -8.58 26.27 2.95
C GLU A 674 -10.03 26.52 2.50
N ILE A 675 -10.38 27.72 2.05
CA ILE A 675 -11.78 28.02 1.65
C ILE A 675 -12.25 27.12 0.51
N SER A 676 -11.43 26.85 -0.49
CA SER A 676 -11.80 26.02 -1.63
C SER A 676 -11.99 24.54 -1.28
N GLU A 677 -11.26 24.05 -0.29
CA GLU A 677 -11.25 22.63 0.13
C GLU A 677 -12.14 22.37 1.35
N SER A 678 -12.61 23.42 2.02
CA SER A 678 -13.29 23.32 3.29
C SER A 678 -14.75 22.84 3.17
N ILE A 679 -15.07 21.77 3.86
CA ILE A 679 -16.45 21.29 4.04
C ILE A 679 -17.34 22.40 4.61
N ARG A 680 -16.86 23.18 5.57
CA ARG A 680 -17.61 24.29 6.19
C ARG A 680 -17.94 25.40 5.20
N ALA A 681 -17.00 25.75 4.31
CA ALA A 681 -17.24 26.75 3.27
C ALA A 681 -18.35 26.29 2.29
N LYS A 682 -18.33 25.03 1.87
CA LYS A 682 -19.37 24.44 1.02
C LYS A 682 -20.74 24.42 1.70
N ILE A 683 -20.79 24.03 2.97
CA ILE A 683 -22.02 24.06 3.77
C ILE A 683 -22.55 25.49 3.90
N TYR A 684 -21.67 26.47 4.16
CA TYR A 684 -22.07 27.88 4.19
C TYR A 684 -22.66 28.33 2.85
N SER A 685 -22.02 28.00 1.73
CA SER A 685 -22.52 28.32 0.39
C SER A 685 -23.90 27.72 0.12
N LEU A 686 -24.13 26.48 0.53
CA LEU A 686 -25.45 25.86 0.42
C LEU A 686 -26.52 26.60 1.25
N PHE A 687 -26.20 27.02 2.49
CA PHE A 687 -27.11 27.81 3.30
C PHE A 687 -27.38 29.21 2.73
N CYS A 688 -26.43 29.82 2.04
CA CYS A 688 -26.66 31.06 1.31
C CYS A 688 -27.72 30.90 0.20
N LYS A 689 -27.82 29.71 -0.40
CA LYS A 689 -28.82 29.38 -1.43
C LYS A 689 -30.16 28.92 -0.83
N LEU A 690 -30.12 28.10 0.23
CA LEU A 690 -31.30 27.61 0.95
C LEU A 690 -32.00 28.71 1.77
N GLY A 691 -31.28 29.77 2.18
CA GLY A 691 -31.68 30.73 3.17
C GLY A 691 -31.39 30.27 4.62
N PHE A 692 -31.40 31.21 5.55
CA PHE A 692 -31.13 30.97 6.99
C PHE A 692 -32.42 31.05 7.83
N GLU A 693 -33.56 31.35 7.20
CA GLU A 693 -34.83 31.58 7.86
C GLU A 693 -35.85 30.53 7.43
N ASN A 694 -36.79 30.21 8.30
CA ASN A 694 -37.88 29.26 8.04
C ASN A 694 -37.43 27.84 7.62
N LEU A 695 -36.30 27.36 8.12
CA LEU A 695 -35.85 26.04 7.87
C LEU A 695 -36.60 25.01 8.73
N PRO A 696 -37.30 24.03 8.13
CA PRO A 696 -38.07 23.04 8.86
C PRO A 696 -37.19 22.00 9.56
N GLY A 697 -37.68 21.45 10.67
CA GLY A 697 -37.07 20.28 11.33
C GLY A 697 -35.75 20.55 12.07
N LEU A 698 -35.45 21.80 12.43
CA LEU A 698 -34.31 22.19 13.21
C LEU A 698 -34.63 22.23 14.72
N SER A 699 -33.76 21.66 15.52
CA SER A 699 -33.78 21.79 16.97
C SER A 699 -33.14 23.12 17.41
N THR A 700 -33.37 23.52 18.64
CA THR A 700 -32.75 24.73 19.23
C THR A 700 -31.19 24.66 19.14
N LYS A 701 -30.64 23.50 19.40
CA LYS A 701 -29.19 23.28 19.23
C LYS A 701 -28.75 23.52 17.78
N ASP A 702 -29.61 23.20 16.79
CA ASP A 702 -29.31 23.45 15.37
C ASP A 702 -29.29 24.95 15.07
N PHE A 703 -30.23 25.72 15.66
CA PHE A 703 -30.23 27.19 15.53
C PHE A 703 -29.03 27.84 16.16
N VAL A 704 -28.53 27.32 17.29
CA VAL A 704 -27.24 27.75 17.91
C VAL A 704 -26.08 27.58 16.94
N THR A 705 -25.97 26.43 16.25
CA THR A 705 -24.95 26.20 15.23
C THR A 705 -25.18 27.05 13.98
N LEU A 706 -26.42 27.19 13.54
CA LEU A 706 -26.77 27.98 12.35
C LEU A 706 -26.39 29.47 12.52
N ALA A 707 -26.45 30.01 13.73
CA ALA A 707 -25.95 31.36 14.03
C ALA A 707 -24.46 31.52 13.75
N ILE A 708 -23.68 30.47 13.98
CA ILE A 708 -22.23 30.43 13.62
C ILE A 708 -22.08 30.36 12.12
N ILE A 709 -22.77 29.43 11.46
CA ILE A 709 -22.71 29.24 10.00
C ILE A 709 -23.05 30.56 9.28
N ARG A 710 -24.07 31.28 9.72
CA ARG A 710 -24.52 32.57 9.12
C ARG A 710 -23.40 33.61 9.10
N ARG A 711 -22.47 33.56 10.06
CA ARG A 711 -21.36 34.49 10.20
C ARG A 711 -19.99 33.90 9.81
N TYR A 712 -19.99 32.77 9.10
CA TYR A 712 -18.77 32.06 8.73
C TYR A 712 -17.76 32.92 7.97
N ILE A 713 -18.20 33.71 7.01
CA ILE A 713 -17.30 34.59 6.23
C ILE A 713 -16.68 35.66 7.12
N ASP A 714 -17.46 36.27 8.03
CA ASP A 714 -16.95 37.28 8.96
C ASP A 714 -15.85 36.69 9.87
N PHE A 715 -16.06 35.46 10.33
CA PHE A 715 -15.07 34.73 11.13
C PHE A 715 -13.85 34.35 10.31
N LYS A 716 -14.02 33.99 9.05
CA LYS A 716 -12.91 33.65 8.15
C LYS A 716 -12.05 34.85 7.82
N ILE A 717 -12.66 36.00 7.59
CA ILE A 717 -11.95 37.28 7.43
C ILE A 717 -11.13 37.58 8.70
N GLY A 718 -11.71 37.37 9.87
CA GLY A 718 -11.00 37.52 11.14
C GLY A 718 -9.77 36.60 11.26
N GLU A 719 -9.86 35.34 10.80
CA GLU A 719 -8.72 34.42 10.77
C GLU A 719 -7.61 34.89 9.85
N VAL A 720 -7.95 35.32 8.63
CA VAL A 720 -6.96 35.85 7.65
C VAL A 720 -6.21 37.03 8.25
N TRP A 721 -6.91 37.96 8.87
CA TRP A 721 -6.26 39.11 9.51
C TRP A 721 -5.43 38.72 10.73
N ASN A 722 -5.79 37.69 11.45
CA ASN A 722 -4.97 37.15 12.55
C ASN A 722 -3.69 36.49 12.03
N GLU A 723 -3.74 35.75 10.90
CA GLU A 723 -2.55 35.22 10.22
C GLU A 723 -1.64 36.33 9.75
N ILE A 724 -2.16 37.31 9.01
CA ILE A 724 -1.40 38.48 8.53
C ILE A 724 -0.75 39.21 9.71
N SER A 725 -1.51 39.41 10.79
CA SER A 725 -0.98 40.06 11.99
C SER A 725 0.16 39.27 12.67
N ALA A 726 0.10 37.94 12.63
CA ALA A 726 1.15 37.09 13.18
C ALA A 726 2.42 37.14 12.33
N GLU A 727 2.30 37.06 11.00
CA GLU A 727 3.41 37.15 10.05
C GLU A 727 4.12 38.52 10.13
N ILE A 728 3.36 39.64 10.14
CA ILE A 728 3.92 40.96 10.25
C ILE A 728 4.68 41.15 11.56
N LYS A 729 4.23 40.58 12.67
CA LYS A 729 4.91 40.66 13.97
C LYS A 729 6.20 39.87 14.01
N GLU A 730 6.28 38.76 13.28
CA GLU A 730 7.50 37.95 13.21
C GLU A 730 8.58 38.53 12.28
N GLU A 731 8.17 39.04 11.13
CA GLU A 731 9.12 39.48 10.08
C GLU A 731 9.45 40.98 10.13
N PHE A 732 8.52 41.83 10.57
CA PHE A 732 8.64 43.29 10.50
C PHE A 732 8.17 43.95 11.80
N ARG A 733 8.74 45.11 12.15
CA ARG A 733 8.10 46.01 13.09
C ARG A 733 7.00 46.79 12.38
N PRO A 734 5.73 46.57 12.65
CA PRO A 734 4.65 47.30 12.02
C PRO A 734 4.74 48.79 12.38
N VAL A 735 4.40 49.65 11.42
CA VAL A 735 4.25 51.08 11.63
C VAL A 735 3.06 51.30 12.57
N THR A 736 3.11 52.38 13.39
CA THR A 736 2.06 52.65 14.40
C THR A 736 0.64 52.73 13.85
N SER A 737 0.47 53.15 12.60
CA SER A 737 -0.82 53.15 11.89
C SER A 737 -1.32 51.74 11.64
N ASP A 738 -0.43 50.83 11.19
CA ASP A 738 -0.76 49.46 10.83
C ASP A 738 -1.08 48.65 12.09
N GLU A 739 -0.31 48.89 13.17
CA GLU A 739 -0.60 48.23 14.47
C GLU A 739 -1.98 48.62 15.02
N ARG A 740 -2.37 49.91 14.86
CA ARG A 740 -3.71 50.37 15.23
C ARG A 740 -4.80 49.69 14.38
N THR A 741 -4.59 49.63 13.07
CA THR A 741 -5.52 48.97 12.13
C THR A 741 -5.68 47.49 12.45
N LEU A 742 -4.59 46.75 12.64
CA LEU A 742 -4.65 45.35 13.00
C LEU A 742 -5.37 45.11 14.32
N LYS A 743 -5.15 45.98 15.31
CA LYS A 743 -5.85 45.93 16.58
C LYS A 743 -7.37 46.17 16.44
N LEU A 744 -7.75 47.12 15.59
CA LEU A 744 -9.16 47.39 15.27
C LEU A 744 -9.82 46.20 14.58
N MET A 745 -9.13 45.58 13.61
CA MET A 745 -9.63 44.36 12.92
C MET A 745 -9.83 43.20 13.88
N SER A 746 -8.88 42.98 14.79
CA SER A 746 -9.00 41.96 15.85
C SER A 746 -10.18 42.25 16.80
N GLN A 747 -10.41 43.55 17.17
CA GLN A 747 -11.54 43.97 17.99
C GLN A 747 -12.88 43.77 17.26
N LEU A 748 -12.97 44.05 15.96
CA LEU A 748 -14.14 43.83 15.15
C LEU A 748 -14.50 42.33 15.08
N SER A 749 -13.51 41.48 14.88
CA SER A 749 -13.71 40.03 14.86
C SER A 749 -14.21 39.52 16.21
N ASP A 750 -13.63 39.97 17.34
CA ASP A 750 -14.09 39.60 18.68
C ASP A 750 -15.52 40.13 18.98
N ASN A 751 -15.84 41.33 18.52
CA ASN A 751 -17.21 41.88 18.66
C ASN A 751 -18.23 41.08 17.84
N THR A 752 -17.86 40.63 16.65
CA THR A 752 -18.72 39.71 15.86
C THR A 752 -18.97 38.40 16.63
N GLY A 753 -17.92 37.83 17.22
CA GLY A 753 -18.03 36.67 18.08
C GLY A 753 -18.98 36.88 19.27
N LYS A 754 -18.86 38.03 19.96
CA LYS A 754 -19.76 38.40 21.09
C LYS A 754 -21.20 38.58 20.65
N THR A 755 -21.43 39.19 19.49
CA THR A 755 -22.78 39.36 18.92
C THR A 755 -23.43 37.98 18.65
N VAL A 756 -22.68 37.03 18.10
CA VAL A 756 -23.17 35.66 17.85
C VAL A 756 -23.46 34.96 19.17
N VAL A 757 -22.65 35.08 20.18
CA VAL A 757 -22.90 34.52 21.53
C VAL A 757 -24.17 35.11 22.13
N ALA A 758 -24.40 36.40 21.98
CA ALA A 758 -25.62 37.04 22.45
C ALA A 758 -26.88 36.45 21.74
N LEU A 759 -26.83 36.30 20.42
CA LEU A 759 -27.90 35.66 19.64
C LEU A 759 -28.13 34.19 20.08
N GLN A 760 -27.07 33.45 20.32
CA GLN A 760 -27.16 32.07 20.79
C GLN A 760 -27.81 31.99 22.19
N THR A 761 -27.49 32.91 23.08
CA THR A 761 -28.11 33.04 24.41
C THR A 761 -29.60 33.33 24.29
N GLU A 762 -30.00 34.28 23.44
CA GLU A 762 -31.39 34.60 23.20
C GLU A 762 -32.21 33.38 22.68
N VAL A 763 -31.61 32.58 21.78
CA VAL A 763 -32.23 31.35 21.27
C VAL A 763 -32.47 30.34 22.39
N LEU A 764 -31.48 30.15 23.28
CA LEU A 764 -31.58 29.22 24.41
C LEU A 764 -32.57 29.71 25.46
N GLU A 765 -32.59 31.01 25.74
CA GLU A 765 -33.58 31.61 26.67
C GLU A 765 -35.03 31.45 26.17
N ARG A 766 -35.28 31.67 24.88
CA ARG A 766 -36.60 31.42 24.27
C ARG A 766 -37.00 29.95 24.44
N GLN A 767 -36.10 28.99 24.18
CA GLN A 767 -36.42 27.58 24.43
C GLN A 767 -36.78 27.34 25.90
N HIS A 768 -35.96 27.83 26.80
CA HIS A 768 -36.20 27.64 28.24
C HIS A 768 -37.55 28.21 28.67
N HIS A 769 -37.94 29.39 28.15
CA HIS A 769 -39.26 29.95 28.39
C HIS A 769 -40.39 29.08 27.80
N GLN A 770 -40.20 28.50 26.61
CA GLN A 770 -41.15 27.56 26.01
C GLN A 770 -41.32 26.30 26.84
N GLU A 771 -40.21 25.69 27.28
CA GLU A 771 -40.22 24.52 28.15
C GLU A 771 -40.93 24.76 29.47
N ILE A 772 -40.66 25.91 30.11
CA ILE A 772 -41.38 26.31 31.34
C ILE A 772 -42.90 26.49 31.07
N GLN A 773 -43.25 27.03 29.93
CA GLN A 773 -44.66 27.22 29.58
C GLN A 773 -45.36 25.89 29.29
N GLU A 774 -44.71 24.99 28.59
CA GLU A 774 -45.21 23.63 28.34
C GLU A 774 -45.32 22.84 29.64
N GLU A 775 -44.37 22.93 30.51
CA GLU A 775 -44.40 22.31 31.85
C GLU A 775 -45.59 22.85 32.66
N LYS A 776 -45.78 24.17 32.68
CA LYS A 776 -46.93 24.78 33.34
C LYS A 776 -48.28 24.30 32.77
N ASN A 777 -48.35 24.11 31.46
CA ASN A 777 -49.54 23.59 30.81
C ASN A 777 -49.82 22.14 31.20
N ILE A 778 -48.78 21.29 31.21
CA ILE A 778 -48.87 19.90 31.68
C ILE A 778 -49.36 19.84 33.14
N TYR A 779 -48.79 20.67 34.00
CA TYR A 779 -49.23 20.74 35.40
C TYR A 779 -50.69 21.19 35.53
N LYS A 780 -51.14 22.15 34.70
CA LYS A 780 -52.56 22.57 34.67
C LYS A 780 -53.49 21.42 34.23
N GLU A 781 -53.10 20.66 33.24
CA GLU A 781 -53.84 19.47 32.78
C GLU A 781 -53.91 18.39 33.84
N ILE A 782 -52.82 18.14 34.55
CA ILE A 782 -52.78 17.20 35.69
C ILE A 782 -53.68 17.67 36.80
N GLN A 783 -53.67 18.97 37.16
CA GLN A 783 -54.54 19.53 38.14
C GLN A 783 -56.02 19.47 37.76
N ALA A 784 -56.38 19.82 36.49
CA ALA A 784 -57.68 19.69 35.96
C ALA A 784 -58.24 18.26 36.02
N THR A 785 -57.41 17.31 35.59
CA THR A 785 -57.71 15.87 35.64
C THR A 785 -57.93 15.38 37.09
N ARG A 786 -57.14 15.89 38.03
CA ARG A 786 -57.30 15.57 39.46
C ARG A 786 -58.60 16.15 40.00
N THR A 787 -58.89 17.42 39.72
CA THR A 787 -60.08 18.11 40.17
C THR A 787 -61.34 17.41 39.60
N GLN A 788 -61.32 17.02 38.36
CA GLN A 788 -62.40 16.28 37.72
C GLN A 788 -62.64 14.92 38.44
N ARG A 789 -61.57 14.19 38.76
CA ARG A 789 -61.62 12.92 39.50
C ARG A 789 -62.18 13.13 40.90
N GLU A 790 -61.81 14.21 41.61
CA GLU A 790 -62.32 14.54 42.94
C GLU A 790 -63.83 14.90 42.86
N MET A 791 -64.29 15.68 41.84
CA MET A 791 -65.67 15.93 41.60
C MET A 791 -66.50 14.67 41.31
N ILE A 792 -65.94 13.75 40.47
CA ILE A 792 -66.58 12.45 40.18
C ILE A 792 -66.67 11.63 41.48
N ASN A 793 -65.60 11.58 42.28
CA ASN A 793 -65.65 10.88 43.55
C ASN A 793 -66.60 11.47 44.57
N LYS A 794 -66.69 12.77 44.65
CA LYS A 794 -67.74 13.50 45.49
C LYS A 794 -69.13 13.20 45.02
N SER A 795 -69.38 13.32 43.72
CA SER A 795 -70.77 13.06 43.14
C SER A 795 -71.14 11.60 43.36
N TRP A 796 -70.22 10.69 43.26
CA TRP A 796 -70.43 9.28 43.53
C TRP A 796 -70.64 9.00 45.02
N GLY A 797 -69.90 9.64 45.93
CA GLY A 797 -70.14 9.62 47.37
C GLY A 797 -71.49 10.11 47.74
N ASN A 798 -71.93 11.24 47.13
CA ASN A 798 -73.26 11.79 47.32
C ASN A 798 -74.36 10.86 46.77
N PHE A 799 -74.12 10.19 45.66
CA PHE A 799 -75.06 9.18 45.15
C PHE A 799 -75.17 7.98 46.10
N LEU A 800 -74.02 7.45 46.59
CA LEU A 800 -74.02 6.38 47.56
C LEU A 800 -74.74 6.69 48.86
N THR A 801 -74.65 7.93 49.37
CA THR A 801 -75.33 8.36 50.60
C THR A 801 -76.88 8.52 50.45
N ARG A 802 -77.35 8.75 49.21
CA ARG A 802 -78.77 8.92 48.90
C ARG A 802 -79.49 7.60 48.56
N THR A 803 -78.78 6.51 48.28
CA THR A 803 -79.36 5.22 47.90
C THR A 803 -79.43 4.28 49.14
N SER A 804 -80.65 3.90 49.55
CA SER A 804 -80.89 3.03 50.71
C SER A 804 -80.75 1.51 50.43
N ASN A 805 -80.38 1.15 49.24
CA ASN A 805 -80.20 -0.26 48.84
C ASN A 805 -78.75 -0.67 48.99
N TYR A 806 -78.40 -1.39 50.05
CA TYR A 806 -77.03 -1.86 50.36
C TYR A 806 -76.46 -2.72 49.26
N GLU A 807 -77.21 -3.59 48.60
CA GLU A 807 -76.71 -4.46 47.52
C GLU A 807 -76.38 -3.70 46.23
N ALA A 808 -77.19 -2.68 45.86
CA ALA A 808 -76.87 -1.81 44.75
C ALA A 808 -75.61 -0.99 44.99
N LEU A 809 -75.45 -0.48 46.24
CA LEU A 809 -74.23 0.21 46.66
C LEU A 809 -72.97 -0.69 46.59
N LYS A 810 -73.11 -1.94 47.00
CA LYS A 810 -71.95 -2.90 46.94
C LYS A 810 -71.64 -3.22 45.52
N LYS A 811 -72.56 -3.45 44.61
CA LYS A 811 -72.34 -3.67 43.17
C LYS A 811 -71.73 -2.42 42.50
N ALA A 812 -72.26 -1.21 42.81
CA ALA A 812 -71.71 0.03 42.30
C ALA A 812 -70.22 0.24 42.74
N LYS A 813 -69.91 -0.06 43.99
CA LYS A 813 -68.54 0.05 44.51
C LYS A 813 -67.59 -0.99 43.88
N MET A 814 -68.06 -2.18 43.57
CA MET A 814 -67.29 -3.19 42.83
C MET A 814 -67.03 -2.76 41.37
N LEU A 815 -68.03 -2.23 40.69
CA LEU A 815 -67.92 -1.67 39.33
C LEU A 815 -66.93 -0.49 39.30
N GLN A 816 -66.96 0.39 40.24
CA GLN A 816 -66.02 1.51 40.36
C GLN A 816 -64.59 1.02 40.58
N LYS A 817 -64.38 0.04 41.47
CA LYS A 817 -63.05 -0.60 41.67
C LYS A 817 -62.52 -1.31 40.39
N ALA A 818 -63.45 -1.92 39.64
CA ALA A 818 -63.09 -2.59 38.39
C ALA A 818 -62.69 -1.56 37.33
N LEU A 819 -63.40 -0.46 37.18
CA LEU A 819 -63.13 0.65 36.28
C LEU A 819 -61.78 1.33 36.63
N ILE A 820 -61.51 1.58 37.92
CA ILE A 820 -60.24 2.14 38.37
C ILE A 820 -59.09 1.16 38.14
N LYS A 821 -59.30 -0.14 38.26
CA LYS A 821 -58.30 -1.20 37.99
C LYS A 821 -58.05 -1.31 36.49
N ALA A 822 -59.09 -1.18 35.64
CA ALA A 822 -58.94 -1.16 34.19
C ALA A 822 -58.21 0.08 33.72
N SER A 823 -58.57 1.28 34.20
CA SER A 823 -57.86 2.52 33.82
C SER A 823 -56.39 2.54 34.33
N ARG A 824 -56.08 1.89 35.48
CA ARG A 824 -54.70 1.71 35.94
C ARG A 824 -53.95 0.67 35.15
N ALA A 825 -54.62 -0.32 34.58
CA ALA A 825 -54.01 -1.28 33.68
C ALA A 825 -53.66 -0.66 32.31
N GLU A 826 -54.56 0.18 31.77
CA GLU A 826 -54.31 0.96 30.54
C GLU A 826 -53.15 1.95 30.71
N VAL A 827 -53.06 2.62 31.86
CA VAL A 827 -51.94 3.51 32.14
C VAL A 827 -50.62 2.75 32.37
N LYS A 828 -50.66 1.49 32.85
CA LYS A 828 -49.45 0.65 32.92
C LYS A 828 -48.99 0.09 31.56
N VAL A 829 -49.94 -0.15 30.65
CA VAL A 829 -49.61 -0.60 29.28
C VAL A 829 -48.98 0.55 28.46
N HIS A 830 -49.22 1.81 28.80
CA HIS A 830 -48.59 2.95 28.10
C HIS A 830 -47.26 3.40 28.70
N ASN A 831 -46.82 2.83 29.83
CA ASN A 831 -45.58 3.23 30.53
C ASN A 831 -44.53 2.12 30.60
N GLU A 832 -44.71 1.01 29.91
CA GLU A 832 -43.57 0.08 29.69
C GLU A 832 -42.82 0.52 28.43
N PRO A 833 -41.50 0.74 28.49
CA PRO A 833 -40.70 1.04 27.30
C PRO A 833 -40.67 -0.22 26.43
N ASP A 834 -41.32 -0.16 25.31
CA ASP A 834 -41.31 -1.22 24.31
C ASP A 834 -39.90 -1.35 23.70
N HIS A 835 -39.16 -2.33 24.19
CA HIS A 835 -37.97 -2.85 23.53
C HIS A 835 -38.40 -3.97 22.58
N SER A 836 -39.06 -3.63 21.51
CA SER A 836 -39.06 -4.51 20.33
C SER A 836 -39.36 -3.65 19.09
N THR A 837 -38.30 -3.55 18.32
CA THR A 837 -38.30 -3.13 16.94
C THR A 837 -39.10 -4.09 16.10
N ASP A 838 -40.30 -3.71 15.72
CA ASP A 838 -40.93 -4.16 14.47
C ASP A 838 -42.08 -3.21 14.15
N ILE A 839 -41.78 -2.22 13.33
CA ILE A 839 -42.80 -1.36 12.73
C ILE A 839 -43.20 -1.95 11.37
N PRO A 840 -44.41 -2.36 11.14
CA PRO A 840 -44.87 -2.78 9.83
C PRO A 840 -44.83 -1.59 8.88
N LYS A 841 -44.22 -1.78 7.71
CA LYS A 841 -44.25 -0.84 6.59
C LYS A 841 -45.70 -0.55 6.20
N LEU A 842 -46.20 0.63 6.49
CA LEU A 842 -47.37 1.17 5.83
C LEU A 842 -46.99 1.65 4.43
N HIS A 843 -47.40 0.91 3.41
CA HIS A 843 -47.47 1.41 2.05
C HIS A 843 -48.53 2.55 2.02
N THR A 844 -48.06 3.76 1.85
CA THR A 844 -48.92 4.86 1.37
C THR A 844 -48.80 4.95 -0.14
N THR A 845 -49.74 4.36 -0.84
CA THR A 845 -50.14 4.80 -2.19
C THR A 845 -50.89 6.13 -2.03
N VAL A 846 -50.32 7.17 -2.57
CA VAL A 846 -50.88 8.21 -3.48
C VAL A 846 -49.77 9.19 -3.76
#